data_5b998f94413aba284fefe69527664f94
#
_entry.id   5b998f94413aba284fefe69527664f94
#
_cell.length_a   1.000
_cell.length_b   1.000
_cell.length_c   1.000
_cell.angle_alpha   90.00
_cell.angle_beta   90.00
_cell.angle_gamma   90.00
#
_symmetry.space_group_name_H-M   'P 1'
#
loop_
_entity.id
_entity.type
_entity.pdbx_description
1 polymer ?
#
loop_
_entity_poly.entity_id
_entity_poly.type
_entity_poly.pdbx_seq_one_letter_code
_entity_poly.pdbx_strand_id
1 'polypeptide(L)'
;MGSDRTIRRLTIGLCALLGLETALAGLDAAAPPPMAKARHASPVALDRNGAWLRALPVDDGRWRIRADLDRTDPSFVRRLVAVEDARFVVHPGVDPLAVARAAASGVAHGRFRSGASTLTMQTARLLSPKPRTFGAKAIEMLRALQLEARYSKRDILGLYLTLAPYGGNLEGVRSASLAYFGHEPKSLTLGEQALLIALPQSPEARRPERRPVAAKAARDLVLAKLVRAHRITQAEAEEAAAEPLPGRARFPALAWHAAGEAALKAQTQQASVVTTIDAPLQARLEKLAAATAKAQGDNSAAAIIVIDIRTRAVRASVGSSGLERPGGWLDMTRALRSPGSALKPFIYGMAFDDGVAAPETMIEDSPRLFVDYEPENFDRVFHGKVTARDALIHSLNVPAVATLQKIGPEAFQRRLEASGARLVRAKGRSWDAGLALALGGEGITLRDMALLYCALADGGVAKPLAWTEAEAARRPHEGGVRILRADSAAQVLDILRETPAPAGRMPALLARSGGRMAFKTGTSYGFRDALAAGVVGDYVVVVWTGRPDGGARGGMTGREASLPLLFDAADAIDPPASAPPPMAPRIAPQALAKLDPESAGPRLIFPPNGAAVQVEALGPKSSGLVLAAQGEALTWYVNGRELASREVSGRVVWRPDAAGFYRVTVVDGEGRKAEAKVRIRAG
;
A
#
# COMPACT_ATOMS: atom_id res chain seq x y z
N MET A 1 -48.15 57.78 40.08
CA MET A 1 -47.18 57.05 40.96
C MET A 1 -46.96 55.56 40.59
N GLY A 2 -47.78 54.93 39.76
CA GLY A 2 -47.56 53.52 39.34
C GLY A 2 -46.55 53.29 38.23
N SER A 3 -46.45 54.23 37.28
CA SER A 3 -45.55 54.16 36.12
C SER A 3 -44.07 54.17 36.49
N ASP A 4 -43.70 55.00 37.46
CA ASP A 4 -42.30 55.19 37.86
C ASP A 4 -41.66 53.95 38.56
N ARG A 5 -42.48 53.21 39.32
CA ARG A 5 -42.05 51.98 39.97
C ARG A 5 -41.84 50.86 38.97
N THR A 6 -42.63 50.82 37.91
CA THR A 6 -42.51 49.82 36.83
C THR A 6 -41.28 50.07 35.97
N ILE A 7 -41.03 51.34 35.58
CA ILE A 7 -39.82 51.74 34.82
C ILE A 7 -38.55 51.45 35.66
N ARG A 8 -38.53 51.78 36.93
CA ARG A 8 -37.37 51.51 37.82
C ARG A 8 -37.11 50.01 37.96
N ARG A 9 -38.15 49.18 38.08
CA ARG A 9 -37.99 47.73 38.12
C ARG A 9 -37.48 47.17 36.80
N LEU A 10 -37.94 47.67 35.65
CA LEU A 10 -37.45 47.29 34.32
C LEU A 10 -35.99 47.72 34.11
N THR A 11 -35.63 48.94 34.56
CA THR A 11 -34.22 49.43 34.48
C THR A 11 -33.29 48.61 35.36
N ILE A 12 -33.67 48.28 36.58
CA ILE A 12 -32.89 47.43 37.48
C ILE A 12 -32.74 46.02 36.87
N GLY A 13 -33.82 45.47 36.30
CA GLY A 13 -33.76 44.19 35.59
C GLY A 13 -32.82 44.18 34.39
N LEU A 14 -32.87 45.26 33.59
CA LEU A 14 -31.98 45.42 32.42
C LEU A 14 -30.52 45.59 32.85
N CYS A 15 -30.21 46.40 33.85
CA CYS A 15 -28.85 46.57 34.40
C CYS A 15 -28.32 45.26 34.97
N ALA A 16 -29.16 44.49 35.66
CA ALA A 16 -28.78 43.17 36.17
C ALA A 16 -28.47 42.17 35.07
N LEU A 17 -29.26 42.18 33.98
CA LEU A 17 -29.02 41.38 32.79
C LEU A 17 -27.71 41.76 32.09
N LEU A 18 -27.49 43.03 31.85
CA LEU A 18 -26.23 43.53 31.22
C LEU A 18 -25.01 43.24 32.11
N GLY A 19 -25.15 43.37 33.44
CA GLY A 19 -24.07 42.99 34.38
C GLY A 19 -23.78 41.49 34.33
N LEU A 20 -24.78 40.65 34.21
CA LEU A 20 -24.62 39.20 34.08
C LEU A 20 -23.96 38.81 32.74
N GLU A 21 -24.41 39.42 31.64
CA GLU A 21 -23.80 39.20 30.33
C GLU A 21 -22.32 39.62 30.30
N THR A 22 -22.00 40.79 30.88
CA THR A 22 -20.61 41.29 30.99
C THR A 22 -19.75 40.36 31.84
N ALA A 23 -20.28 39.88 32.97
CA ALA A 23 -19.58 38.93 33.85
C ALA A 23 -19.35 37.56 33.13
N LEU A 24 -20.36 37.07 32.41
CA LEU A 24 -20.22 35.83 31.61
C LEU A 24 -19.23 36.01 30.46
N ALA A 25 -19.23 37.14 29.77
CA ALA A 25 -18.27 37.45 28.74
C ALA A 25 -16.82 37.56 29.29
N GLY A 26 -16.65 38.21 30.43
CA GLY A 26 -15.36 38.28 31.13
C GLY A 26 -14.85 36.92 31.60
N LEU A 27 -15.72 36.10 32.17
CA LEU A 27 -15.40 34.74 32.55
C LEU A 27 -15.05 33.88 31.32
N ASP A 28 -15.75 34.08 30.24
CA ASP A 28 -15.55 33.34 28.97
C ASP A 28 -14.21 33.71 28.32
N ALA A 29 -13.82 34.97 28.39
CA ALA A 29 -12.50 35.42 27.92
C ALA A 29 -11.36 34.91 28.81
N ALA A 30 -11.52 34.96 30.16
CA ALA A 30 -10.51 34.54 31.11
C ALA A 30 -10.35 33.02 31.23
N ALA A 31 -11.43 32.28 31.04
CA ALA A 31 -11.46 30.82 31.21
C ALA A 31 -12.40 30.16 30.18
N PRO A 32 -12.00 30.06 28.90
CA PRO A 32 -12.83 29.45 27.88
C PRO A 32 -13.12 27.96 28.12
N PRO A 33 -14.17 27.37 27.55
CA PRO A 33 -14.43 25.94 27.65
C PRO A 33 -13.24 25.11 27.15
N PRO A 34 -12.83 24.04 27.86
CA PRO A 34 -11.67 23.24 27.49
C PRO A 34 -12.00 22.30 26.32
N MET A 35 -11.80 22.77 25.10
CA MET A 35 -12.15 22.04 23.88
C MET A 35 -11.08 21.03 23.43
N ALA A 36 -9.93 20.93 24.12
CA ALA A 36 -8.83 20.07 23.71
C ALA A 36 -9.28 18.61 23.47
N LYS A 37 -10.06 18.04 24.39
CA LYS A 37 -10.54 16.66 24.27
C LYS A 37 -11.43 16.45 23.03
N ALA A 38 -12.27 17.41 22.66
CA ALA A 38 -13.14 17.33 21.48
C ALA A 38 -12.36 17.49 20.17
N ARG A 39 -11.22 18.19 20.19
CA ARG A 39 -10.33 18.36 19.05
C ARG A 39 -9.52 17.08 18.77
N HIS A 40 -9.16 16.34 19.81
CA HIS A 40 -8.45 15.06 19.69
C HIS A 40 -9.43 13.93 19.38
N ALA A 41 -9.74 13.75 18.09
CA ALA A 41 -10.56 12.66 17.59
C ALA A 41 -9.70 11.60 16.91
N SER A 42 -10.20 10.36 16.87
CA SER A 42 -9.59 9.25 16.16
C SER A 42 -9.52 9.56 14.67
N PRO A 43 -8.32 9.54 14.06
CA PRO A 43 -8.19 9.73 12.63
C PRO A 43 -8.74 8.51 11.89
N VAL A 44 -9.42 8.75 10.78
CA VAL A 44 -10.10 7.74 9.97
C VAL A 44 -9.61 7.82 8.53
N ALA A 45 -9.13 6.70 7.99
CA ALA A 45 -8.91 6.55 6.57
C ALA A 45 -10.15 5.94 5.92
N LEU A 46 -10.65 6.61 4.90
CA LEU A 46 -11.79 6.20 4.09
C LEU A 46 -11.29 5.77 2.71
N ASP A 47 -12.02 4.88 2.07
CA ASP A 47 -11.81 4.56 0.67
C ASP A 47 -12.22 5.74 -0.25
N ARG A 48 -12.02 5.59 -1.55
CA ARG A 48 -12.38 6.61 -2.56
C ARG A 48 -13.86 6.99 -2.58
N ASN A 49 -14.75 6.14 -2.08
CA ASN A 49 -16.19 6.33 -2.04
C ASN A 49 -16.70 6.73 -0.64
N GLY A 50 -15.80 6.96 0.32
CA GLY A 50 -16.12 7.32 1.70
C GLY A 50 -16.47 6.14 2.60
N ALA A 51 -16.25 4.89 2.17
CA ALA A 51 -16.36 3.72 3.03
C ALA A 51 -15.14 3.59 3.96
N TRP A 52 -15.33 2.95 5.10
CA TRP A 52 -14.28 2.79 6.09
C TRP A 52 -13.21 1.79 5.65
N LEU A 53 -11.95 2.22 5.74
CA LEU A 53 -10.81 1.32 5.65
C LEU A 53 -10.26 1.01 7.04
N ARG A 54 -9.88 2.07 7.78
CA ARG A 54 -9.26 1.93 9.10
C ARG A 54 -9.38 3.22 9.91
N ALA A 55 -9.54 3.08 11.22
CA ALA A 55 -9.33 4.17 12.17
C ALA A 55 -8.13 3.85 13.09
N LEU A 56 -7.61 4.86 13.77
CA LEU A 56 -6.62 4.69 14.82
C LEU A 56 -7.19 5.23 16.14
N PRO A 57 -6.88 4.63 17.30
CA PRO A 57 -7.26 5.19 18.58
C PRO A 57 -6.53 6.52 18.79
N VAL A 58 -7.07 7.40 19.64
CA VAL A 58 -6.33 8.56 20.15
C VAL A 58 -5.26 8.11 21.15
N ASP A 59 -4.36 9.02 21.52
CA ASP A 59 -3.15 8.70 22.32
C ASP A 59 -3.45 8.00 23.66
N ASP A 60 -4.64 8.21 24.25
CA ASP A 60 -5.10 7.53 25.47
C ASP A 60 -5.70 6.13 25.21
N GLY A 61 -5.58 5.59 23.99
CA GLY A 61 -6.06 4.28 23.57
C GLY A 61 -7.57 4.21 23.35
N ARG A 62 -8.28 5.34 23.35
CA ARG A 62 -9.72 5.40 23.12
C ARG A 62 -10.06 5.56 21.65
N TRP A 63 -11.19 5.00 21.26
CA TRP A 63 -11.80 5.21 19.97
C TRP A 63 -12.80 6.37 20.08
N ARG A 64 -12.39 7.57 19.69
CA ARG A 64 -13.17 8.79 19.71
C ARG A 64 -13.37 9.31 18.29
N ILE A 65 -14.32 8.73 17.59
CA ILE A 65 -14.61 9.10 16.21
C ILE A 65 -15.59 10.25 16.20
N ARG A 66 -15.26 11.33 15.47
CA ARG A 66 -16.11 12.51 15.39
C ARG A 66 -17.49 12.13 14.85
N ALA A 67 -18.54 12.52 15.56
CA ALA A 67 -19.90 12.35 15.10
C ALA A 67 -20.20 13.31 13.94
N ASP A 68 -20.94 12.78 12.98
CA ASP A 68 -21.50 13.54 11.86
C ASP A 68 -23.02 13.41 11.92
N LEU A 69 -23.70 14.53 12.20
CA LEU A 69 -25.15 14.53 12.36
C LEU A 69 -25.91 14.28 11.06
N ASP A 70 -25.30 14.58 9.91
CA ASP A 70 -25.89 14.29 8.60
C ASP A 70 -25.77 12.79 8.24
N ARG A 71 -24.86 12.08 8.93
CA ARG A 71 -24.67 10.63 8.82
C ARG A 71 -25.10 9.86 10.07
N THR A 72 -25.92 10.50 10.92
CA THR A 72 -26.52 9.89 12.11
C THR A 72 -28.04 9.83 11.93
N ASP A 73 -28.64 8.69 12.28
CA ASP A 73 -30.07 8.48 12.15
C ASP A 73 -30.87 9.60 12.82
N PRO A 74 -31.67 10.37 12.08
CA PRO A 74 -32.45 11.46 12.64
C PRO A 74 -33.48 11.00 13.70
N SER A 75 -33.96 9.75 13.60
CA SER A 75 -34.93 9.19 14.58
C SER A 75 -34.23 8.90 15.92
N PHE A 76 -32.96 8.41 15.88
CA PHE A 76 -32.15 8.25 17.06
C PHE A 76 -31.89 9.58 17.76
N VAL A 77 -31.54 10.62 17.02
CA VAL A 77 -31.30 11.97 17.57
C VAL A 77 -32.56 12.50 18.28
N ARG A 78 -33.70 12.40 17.63
CA ARG A 78 -34.99 12.83 18.23
C ARG A 78 -35.34 12.05 19.51
N ARG A 79 -35.10 10.72 19.51
CA ARG A 79 -35.36 9.86 20.69
C ARG A 79 -34.35 10.10 21.81
N LEU A 80 -33.08 10.32 21.50
CA LEU A 80 -32.07 10.71 22.48
C LEU A 80 -32.44 12.01 23.20
N VAL A 81 -32.80 13.05 22.45
CA VAL A 81 -33.24 14.33 23.01
C VAL A 81 -34.53 14.15 23.85
N ALA A 82 -35.50 13.37 23.38
CA ALA A 82 -36.72 13.10 24.13
C ALA A 82 -36.49 12.39 25.48
N VAL A 83 -35.47 11.49 25.56
CA VAL A 83 -35.15 10.71 26.77
C VAL A 83 -34.24 11.47 27.73
N GLU A 84 -33.21 12.15 27.23
CA GLU A 84 -32.20 12.80 28.03
C GLU A 84 -32.49 14.26 28.36
N ASP A 85 -33.11 15.00 27.43
CA ASP A 85 -33.33 16.43 27.55
C ASP A 85 -34.46 16.93 26.63
N ALA A 86 -35.70 16.62 26.99
CA ALA A 86 -36.88 16.91 26.15
C ALA A 86 -37.07 18.40 25.77
N ARG A 87 -36.43 19.31 26.51
CA ARG A 87 -36.47 20.76 26.27
C ARG A 87 -35.14 21.33 25.78
N PHE A 88 -34.27 20.51 25.29
CA PHE A 88 -32.94 20.86 24.83
C PHE A 88 -32.90 22.11 23.93
N VAL A 89 -33.89 22.25 23.03
CA VAL A 89 -33.94 23.32 22.03
C VAL A 89 -34.29 24.69 22.63
N VAL A 90 -34.96 24.74 23.82
CA VAL A 90 -35.56 25.97 24.35
C VAL A 90 -34.82 26.58 25.55
N HIS A 91 -33.92 25.85 26.22
CA HIS A 91 -33.18 26.39 27.37
C HIS A 91 -31.72 26.77 26.99
N PRO A 92 -31.10 27.75 27.66
CA PRO A 92 -29.73 28.23 27.38
C PRO A 92 -28.64 27.36 28.06
N GLY A 93 -28.75 26.03 27.96
CA GLY A 93 -27.76 25.08 28.52
C GLY A 93 -28.11 24.54 29.91
N VAL A 94 -28.80 25.28 30.71
CA VAL A 94 -29.38 24.86 32.00
C VAL A 94 -30.87 24.99 31.90
N ASP A 95 -31.62 23.97 32.32
CA ASP A 95 -33.08 23.99 32.37
C ASP A 95 -33.59 24.42 33.75
N PRO A 96 -34.06 25.68 33.93
CA PRO A 96 -34.46 26.18 35.22
C PRO A 96 -35.62 25.38 35.84
N LEU A 97 -36.55 24.90 35.00
CA LEU A 97 -37.69 24.12 35.49
C LEU A 97 -37.28 22.71 35.91
N ALA A 98 -36.30 22.12 35.26
CA ALA A 98 -35.74 20.84 35.68
C ALA A 98 -34.93 20.97 37.00
N VAL A 99 -34.20 22.07 37.16
CA VAL A 99 -33.50 22.38 38.41
C VAL A 99 -34.48 22.58 39.55
N ALA A 100 -35.55 23.37 39.35
CA ALA A 100 -36.59 23.59 40.35
C ALA A 100 -37.30 22.27 40.74
N ARG A 101 -37.64 21.42 39.81
CA ARG A 101 -38.25 20.09 40.07
C ARG A 101 -37.31 19.20 40.87
N ALA A 102 -35.99 19.19 40.51
CA ALA A 102 -35.01 18.38 41.22
C ALA A 102 -34.75 18.87 42.65
N ALA A 103 -34.76 20.19 42.86
CA ALA A 103 -34.67 20.79 44.19
C ALA A 103 -35.88 20.42 45.05
N ALA A 104 -37.10 20.58 44.55
CA ALA A 104 -38.32 20.20 45.24
C ALA A 104 -38.37 18.70 45.59
N SER A 105 -37.99 17.84 44.66
CA SER A 105 -37.88 16.38 44.90
C SER A 105 -36.83 16.01 45.89
N GLY A 106 -35.68 16.72 45.88
CA GLY A 106 -34.57 16.51 46.84
C GLY A 106 -34.96 16.84 48.28
N VAL A 107 -35.72 17.93 48.46
CA VAL A 107 -36.27 18.33 49.78
C VAL A 107 -37.35 17.30 50.23
N ALA A 108 -38.21 16.85 49.35
CA ALA A 108 -39.29 15.92 49.69
C ALA A 108 -38.80 14.49 50.04
N HIS A 109 -37.70 14.02 49.51
CA HIS A 109 -37.25 12.64 49.66
C HIS A 109 -35.85 12.48 50.34
N GLY A 110 -35.25 13.56 50.80
CA GLY A 110 -33.93 13.57 51.48
C GLY A 110 -32.76 13.09 50.58
N ARG A 111 -32.98 12.93 49.28
CA ARG A 111 -31.98 12.49 48.30
C ARG A 111 -32.15 13.27 47.00
N PHE A 112 -31.08 14.02 46.63
CA PHE A 112 -31.02 14.66 45.31
C PHE A 112 -30.85 13.62 44.20
N ARG A 113 -31.95 13.23 43.54
CA ARG A 113 -31.92 12.41 42.31
C ARG A 113 -31.59 13.33 41.14
N SER A 114 -30.57 12.94 40.33
CA SER A 114 -29.98 13.72 39.24
C SER A 114 -30.90 13.81 37.99
N GLY A 115 -32.11 14.32 38.09
CA GLY A 115 -33.01 14.53 36.95
C GLY A 115 -32.90 15.90 36.28
N ALA A 116 -31.93 16.74 36.68
CA ALA A 116 -31.81 18.12 36.21
C ALA A 116 -30.60 18.37 35.27
N SER A 117 -29.88 17.34 34.85
CA SER A 117 -28.70 17.54 33.98
C SER A 117 -29.12 17.53 32.52
N THR A 118 -28.97 18.66 31.84
CA THR A 118 -29.18 18.81 30.40
C THR A 118 -28.11 18.13 29.55
N LEU A 119 -28.34 17.93 28.26
CA LEU A 119 -27.34 17.45 27.30
C LEU A 119 -26.13 18.39 27.26
N THR A 120 -26.32 19.71 27.33
CA THR A 120 -25.24 20.69 27.38
C THR A 120 -24.37 20.54 28.64
N MET A 121 -24.99 20.35 29.81
CA MET A 121 -24.27 20.08 31.06
C MET A 121 -23.50 18.75 31.01
N GLN A 122 -24.12 17.72 30.41
CA GLN A 122 -23.40 16.43 30.19
C GLN A 122 -22.20 16.64 29.27
N THR A 123 -22.32 17.40 28.20
CA THR A 123 -21.23 17.74 27.28
C THR A 123 -20.12 18.50 28.03
N ALA A 124 -20.45 19.49 28.84
CA ALA A 124 -19.49 20.23 29.66
C ALA A 124 -18.70 19.30 30.60
N ARG A 125 -19.38 18.34 31.25
CA ARG A 125 -18.73 17.32 32.09
C ARG A 125 -17.83 16.38 31.28
N LEU A 126 -18.21 15.98 30.06
CA LEU A 126 -17.41 15.11 29.19
C LEU A 126 -16.14 15.80 28.71
N LEU A 127 -16.20 17.12 28.47
CA LEU A 127 -15.04 17.93 28.11
C LEU A 127 -14.02 18.06 29.27
N SER A 128 -14.51 18.21 30.51
CA SER A 128 -13.68 18.37 31.71
C SER A 128 -14.27 17.58 32.87
N PRO A 129 -14.01 16.27 32.97
CA PRO A 129 -14.50 15.43 34.04
C PRO A 129 -14.03 15.93 35.40
N LYS A 130 -14.96 16.03 36.36
CA LYS A 130 -14.70 16.45 37.76
C LYS A 130 -15.39 15.49 38.73
N PRO A 131 -14.91 15.39 39.98
CA PRO A 131 -15.59 14.65 41.04
C PRO A 131 -17.02 15.14 41.24
N ARG A 132 -17.93 14.26 41.67
CA ARG A 132 -19.34 14.59 41.92
C ARG A 132 -19.51 15.40 43.20
N THR A 133 -19.30 16.72 43.15
CA THR A 133 -19.49 17.67 44.24
C THR A 133 -20.45 18.78 43.81
N PHE A 134 -21.01 19.52 44.77
CA PHE A 134 -21.84 20.67 44.45
C PHE A 134 -21.08 21.76 43.69
N GLY A 135 -19.81 22.02 44.05
CA GLY A 135 -18.95 22.95 43.31
C GLY A 135 -18.70 22.53 41.89
N ALA A 136 -18.45 21.23 41.65
CA ALA A 136 -18.29 20.71 40.29
C ALA A 136 -19.59 20.86 39.47
N LYS A 137 -20.77 20.72 40.13
CA LYS A 137 -22.05 20.90 39.47
C LYS A 137 -22.29 22.37 39.08
N ALA A 138 -21.92 23.31 39.91
CA ALA A 138 -21.98 24.75 39.60
C ALA A 138 -21.05 25.07 38.39
N ILE A 139 -19.86 24.50 38.36
CA ILE A 139 -18.91 24.65 37.21
C ILE A 139 -19.51 24.03 35.93
N GLU A 140 -20.18 22.85 36.00
CA GLU A 140 -20.87 22.26 34.85
C GLU A 140 -21.91 23.22 34.31
N MET A 141 -22.70 23.85 35.17
CA MET A 141 -23.76 24.81 34.78
C MET A 141 -23.15 26.05 34.10
N LEU A 142 -22.10 26.64 34.67
CA LEU A 142 -21.40 27.76 34.06
C LEU A 142 -20.79 27.39 32.68
N ARG A 143 -20.15 26.23 32.62
CA ARG A 143 -19.61 25.72 31.34
C ARG A 143 -20.69 25.43 30.31
N ALA A 144 -21.88 24.98 30.75
CA ALA A 144 -23.04 24.77 29.86
C ALA A 144 -23.50 26.10 29.24
N LEU A 145 -23.58 27.19 30.05
CA LEU A 145 -23.88 28.53 29.54
C LEU A 145 -22.83 29.04 28.56
N GLN A 146 -21.54 28.85 28.84
CA GLN A 146 -20.46 29.22 27.93
C GLN A 146 -20.55 28.46 26.60
N LEU A 147 -20.85 27.15 26.63
CA LEU A 147 -21.02 26.35 25.40
C LEU A 147 -22.18 26.89 24.55
N GLU A 148 -23.33 27.20 25.15
CA GLU A 148 -24.49 27.75 24.43
C GLU A 148 -24.25 29.16 23.86
N ALA A 149 -23.39 29.96 24.52
CA ALA A 149 -23.00 31.26 23.99
C ALA A 149 -22.09 31.18 22.78
N ARG A 150 -21.36 30.07 22.60
CA ARG A 150 -20.34 29.92 21.54
C ARG A 150 -20.72 28.95 20.43
N TYR A 151 -21.60 28.00 20.70
CA TYR A 151 -21.92 26.88 19.82
C TYR A 151 -23.43 26.75 19.63
N SER A 152 -23.83 26.40 18.43
CA SER A 152 -25.25 26.08 18.16
C SER A 152 -25.67 24.81 18.89
N LYS A 153 -26.96 24.61 19.04
CA LYS A 153 -27.54 23.36 19.56
C LYS A 153 -27.07 22.14 18.79
N ARG A 154 -26.94 22.29 17.47
CA ARG A 154 -26.43 21.25 16.59
C ARG A 154 -24.95 20.90 16.90
N ASP A 155 -24.13 21.93 17.12
CA ASP A 155 -22.70 21.71 17.47
C ASP A 155 -22.55 21.03 18.83
N ILE A 156 -23.34 21.49 19.84
CA ILE A 156 -23.35 20.89 21.19
C ILE A 156 -23.77 19.43 21.13
N LEU A 157 -24.79 19.10 20.36
CA LEU A 157 -25.23 17.73 20.16
C LEU A 157 -24.14 16.88 19.45
N GLY A 158 -23.47 17.44 18.44
CA GLY A 158 -22.32 16.81 17.79
C GLY A 158 -21.17 16.53 18.74
N LEU A 159 -20.88 17.47 19.64
CA LEU A 159 -19.87 17.29 20.71
C LEU A 159 -20.30 16.18 21.69
N TYR A 160 -21.55 16.17 22.14
CA TYR A 160 -22.09 15.10 23.00
C TYR A 160 -21.92 13.73 22.34
N LEU A 161 -22.40 13.60 21.09
CA LEU A 161 -22.34 12.36 20.33
C LEU A 161 -20.91 11.91 19.99
N THR A 162 -19.94 12.82 20.01
CA THR A 162 -18.51 12.51 19.84
C THR A 162 -17.87 12.03 21.15
N LEU A 163 -18.30 12.54 22.29
CA LEU A 163 -17.61 12.38 23.58
C LEU A 163 -18.31 11.41 24.54
N ALA A 164 -19.59 11.08 24.32
CA ALA A 164 -20.34 10.20 25.19
C ALA A 164 -19.67 8.82 25.30
N PRO A 165 -19.48 8.28 26.53
CA PRO A 165 -18.84 6.99 26.74
C PRO A 165 -19.82 5.84 26.53
N TYR A 166 -19.37 4.78 25.83
CA TYR A 166 -20.19 3.60 25.52
C TYR A 166 -19.64 2.30 26.11
N GLY A 167 -18.66 2.39 27.01
CA GLY A 167 -18.04 1.25 27.69
C GLY A 167 -16.68 0.87 27.10
N GLY A 168 -15.78 0.44 27.99
CA GLY A 168 -14.39 0.18 27.66
C GLY A 168 -13.70 1.41 27.12
N ASN A 169 -13.08 1.28 25.96
CA ASN A 169 -12.39 2.38 25.29
C ASN A 169 -13.21 3.04 24.17
N LEU A 170 -14.54 2.88 24.16
CA LEU A 170 -15.43 3.47 23.16
C LEU A 170 -15.94 4.84 23.62
N GLU A 171 -15.60 5.88 22.90
CA GLU A 171 -16.16 7.23 23.04
C GLU A 171 -16.80 7.63 21.70
N GLY A 172 -18.01 8.15 21.76
CA GLY A 172 -18.82 8.60 20.63
C GLY A 172 -19.69 7.53 20.00
N VAL A 173 -20.83 8.00 19.47
CA VAL A 173 -21.88 7.15 18.89
C VAL A 173 -21.38 6.36 17.68
N ARG A 174 -20.50 6.95 16.84
CA ARG A 174 -19.96 6.26 15.68
C ARG A 174 -19.05 5.09 16.10
N SER A 175 -18.19 5.31 17.10
CA SER A 175 -17.35 4.24 17.65
C SER A 175 -18.19 3.12 18.24
N ALA A 176 -19.27 3.46 18.94
CA ALA A 176 -20.17 2.49 19.52
C ALA A 176 -20.96 1.69 18.47
N SER A 177 -21.54 2.38 17.48
CA SER A 177 -22.30 1.73 16.40
C SER A 177 -21.42 0.74 15.64
N LEU A 178 -20.22 1.16 15.24
CA LEU A 178 -19.27 0.29 14.52
C LEU A 178 -18.79 -0.89 15.37
N ALA A 179 -18.53 -0.65 16.67
CA ALA A 179 -18.02 -1.70 17.55
C ALA A 179 -19.11 -2.70 17.98
N TYR A 180 -20.35 -2.27 18.11
CA TYR A 180 -21.45 -3.13 18.55
C TYR A 180 -22.26 -3.69 17.39
N PHE A 181 -22.55 -2.88 16.36
CA PHE A 181 -23.43 -3.27 15.27
C PHE A 181 -22.72 -3.52 13.94
N GLY A 182 -21.46 -3.07 13.80
CA GLY A 182 -20.66 -3.26 12.57
C GLY A 182 -20.99 -2.28 11.44
N HIS A 183 -21.85 -1.27 11.68
CA HIS A 183 -22.23 -0.28 10.67
C HIS A 183 -22.27 1.15 11.24
N GLU A 184 -22.30 2.13 10.36
CA GLU A 184 -22.44 3.55 10.70
C GLU A 184 -23.81 3.83 11.35
N PRO A 185 -23.92 4.82 12.25
CA PRO A 185 -25.19 5.14 12.93
C PRO A 185 -26.20 5.87 12.04
N LYS A 186 -26.15 5.68 10.73
CA LYS A 186 -27.03 6.31 9.74
C LYS A 186 -28.39 5.64 9.68
N SER A 187 -28.46 4.38 10.00
CA SER A 187 -29.67 3.56 9.95
C SER A 187 -29.63 2.58 11.12
N LEU A 188 -30.30 2.91 12.22
CA LEU A 188 -30.30 2.14 13.45
C LEU A 188 -31.70 1.54 13.67
N THR A 189 -31.75 0.28 14.08
CA THR A 189 -33.03 -0.31 14.57
C THR A 189 -33.45 0.38 15.85
N LEU A 190 -34.70 0.19 16.26
CA LEU A 190 -35.23 0.79 17.49
C LEU A 190 -34.50 0.22 18.73
N GLY A 191 -34.16 -1.08 18.74
CA GLY A 191 -33.43 -1.70 19.82
C GLY A 191 -32.00 -1.19 19.92
N GLU A 192 -31.30 -0.99 18.78
CA GLU A 192 -29.97 -0.38 18.71
C GLU A 192 -30.00 1.07 19.23
N GLN A 193 -30.98 1.87 18.82
CA GLN A 193 -31.17 3.24 19.29
C GLN A 193 -31.34 3.28 20.81
N ALA A 194 -32.27 2.46 21.34
CA ALA A 194 -32.54 2.41 22.77
C ALA A 194 -31.30 1.96 23.57
N LEU A 195 -30.52 1.02 23.05
CA LEU A 195 -29.27 0.59 23.67
C LEU A 195 -28.26 1.74 23.70
N LEU A 196 -28.02 2.43 22.56
CA LEU A 196 -27.11 3.58 22.50
C LEU A 196 -27.50 4.72 23.41
N ILE A 197 -28.80 4.95 23.62
CA ILE A 197 -29.31 5.96 24.59
C ILE A 197 -29.01 5.50 26.03
N ALA A 198 -29.13 4.19 26.31
CA ALA A 198 -28.97 3.66 27.66
C ALA A 198 -27.53 3.64 28.15
N LEU A 199 -26.55 3.30 27.25
CA LEU A 199 -25.16 3.02 27.62
C LEU A 199 -24.44 4.18 28.32
N PRO A 200 -24.51 5.46 27.86
CA PRO A 200 -23.72 6.56 28.42
C PRO A 200 -23.98 6.86 29.89
N GLN A 201 -25.15 6.47 30.43
CA GLN A 201 -25.51 6.72 31.84
C GLN A 201 -24.67 5.86 32.82
N SER A 202 -24.27 4.65 32.43
CA SER A 202 -23.43 3.74 33.24
C SER A 202 -22.65 2.81 32.29
N PRO A 203 -21.67 3.33 31.54
CA PRO A 203 -21.10 2.65 30.40
C PRO A 203 -20.41 1.33 30.77
N GLU A 204 -19.68 1.25 31.89
CA GLU A 204 -18.99 0.02 32.31
C GLU A 204 -19.96 -1.03 32.87
N ALA A 205 -21.01 -0.58 33.57
CA ALA A 205 -21.97 -1.49 34.18
C ALA A 205 -22.99 -2.09 33.17
N ARG A 206 -23.07 -1.48 31.96
CA ARG A 206 -24.03 -1.85 30.92
C ARG A 206 -23.38 -2.33 29.63
N ARG A 207 -22.12 -2.77 29.67
CA ARG A 207 -21.43 -3.30 28.47
C ARG A 207 -22.12 -4.54 27.95
N PRO A 208 -22.66 -4.56 26.71
CA PRO A 208 -23.45 -5.68 26.20
C PRO A 208 -22.68 -7.00 26.20
N GLU A 209 -21.40 -6.96 25.81
CA GLU A 209 -20.53 -8.12 25.69
C GLU A 209 -20.04 -8.69 27.04
N ARG A 210 -20.17 -7.92 28.13
CA ARG A 210 -19.75 -8.34 29.48
C ARG A 210 -20.90 -8.48 30.46
N ARG A 211 -21.94 -7.68 30.30
CA ARG A 211 -23.08 -7.59 31.22
C ARG A 211 -24.42 -7.52 30.44
N PRO A 212 -24.74 -8.56 29.68
CA PRO A 212 -25.91 -8.55 28.78
C PRO A 212 -27.21 -8.33 29.52
N VAL A 213 -27.39 -8.90 30.71
CA VAL A 213 -28.61 -8.71 31.52
C VAL A 213 -28.82 -7.24 31.90
N ALA A 214 -27.78 -6.56 32.37
CA ALA A 214 -27.86 -5.15 32.73
C ALA A 214 -28.05 -4.24 31.50
N ALA A 215 -27.43 -4.58 30.36
CA ALA A 215 -27.61 -3.89 29.10
C ALA A 215 -29.05 -4.01 28.60
N LYS A 216 -29.63 -5.23 28.62
CA LYS A 216 -31.00 -5.48 28.24
C LYS A 216 -31.99 -4.69 29.13
N ALA A 217 -31.85 -4.79 30.44
CA ALA A 217 -32.70 -4.06 31.37
C ALA A 217 -32.63 -2.52 31.15
N ALA A 218 -31.44 -1.98 30.86
CA ALA A 218 -31.26 -0.57 30.59
C ALA A 218 -31.88 -0.15 29.25
N ARG A 219 -31.78 -0.96 28.19
CA ARG A 219 -32.43 -0.78 26.90
C ARG A 219 -33.95 -0.76 27.06
N ASP A 220 -34.49 -1.77 27.72
CA ASP A 220 -35.93 -1.94 27.93
C ASP A 220 -36.50 -0.78 28.75
N LEU A 221 -35.73 -0.23 29.72
CA LEU A 221 -36.11 0.99 30.45
C LEU A 221 -36.22 2.22 29.55
N VAL A 222 -35.32 2.36 28.57
CA VAL A 222 -35.38 3.45 27.56
C VAL A 222 -36.61 3.28 26.68
N LEU A 223 -36.88 2.06 26.21
CA LEU A 223 -38.10 1.76 25.43
C LEU A 223 -39.38 2.14 26.21
N ALA A 224 -39.47 1.75 27.47
CA ALA A 224 -40.60 2.13 28.34
C ALA A 224 -40.72 3.64 28.56
N LYS A 225 -39.59 4.38 28.59
CA LYS A 225 -39.63 5.86 28.64
C LYS A 225 -40.19 6.46 27.34
N LEU A 226 -39.81 5.89 26.19
CA LEU A 226 -40.25 6.33 24.86
C LEU A 226 -41.77 6.09 24.68
N VAL A 227 -42.27 4.94 25.15
CA VAL A 227 -43.73 4.67 25.16
C VAL A 227 -44.48 5.70 26.02
N ARG A 228 -44.02 5.95 27.26
CA ARG A 228 -44.61 6.95 28.15
C ARG A 228 -44.57 8.37 27.58
N ALA A 229 -43.55 8.67 26.76
CA ALA A 229 -43.43 9.95 26.06
C ALA A 229 -44.18 9.99 24.72
N HIS A 230 -44.97 8.97 24.39
CA HIS A 230 -45.70 8.82 23.12
C HIS A 230 -44.80 9.00 21.88
N ARG A 231 -43.58 8.49 21.95
CA ARG A 231 -42.61 8.52 20.84
C ARG A 231 -42.55 7.21 20.05
N ILE A 232 -43.04 6.14 20.65
CA ILE A 232 -43.23 4.82 20.07
C ILE A 232 -44.45 4.17 20.68
N THR A 233 -45.02 3.19 20.00
CA THR A 233 -46.11 2.35 20.50
C THR A 233 -45.60 1.25 21.42
N GLN A 234 -46.50 0.60 22.16
CA GLN A 234 -46.17 -0.54 23.00
C GLN A 234 -45.68 -1.73 22.14
N ALA A 235 -46.31 -1.99 20.99
CA ALA A 235 -45.93 -3.06 20.07
C ALA A 235 -44.52 -2.86 19.51
N GLU A 236 -44.16 -1.64 19.07
CA GLU A 236 -42.80 -1.32 18.63
C GLU A 236 -41.77 -1.51 19.74
N ALA A 237 -42.12 -1.20 20.99
CA ALA A 237 -41.23 -1.42 22.12
C ALA A 237 -41.02 -2.91 22.42
N GLU A 238 -42.02 -3.75 22.29
CA GLU A 238 -41.93 -5.20 22.47
C GLU A 238 -41.09 -5.85 21.37
N GLU A 239 -41.29 -5.45 20.12
CA GLU A 239 -40.46 -5.89 18.98
C GLU A 239 -39.01 -5.51 19.20
N ALA A 240 -38.70 -4.27 19.54
CA ALA A 240 -37.34 -3.80 19.81
C ALA A 240 -36.70 -4.48 21.04
N ALA A 241 -37.49 -4.82 22.07
CA ALA A 241 -37.01 -5.55 23.23
C ALA A 241 -36.67 -7.02 22.92
N ALA A 242 -37.22 -7.59 21.85
CA ALA A 242 -36.90 -8.92 21.35
C ALA A 242 -35.62 -8.97 20.51
N GLU A 243 -35.13 -7.82 20.00
CA GLU A 243 -33.89 -7.78 19.25
C GLU A 243 -32.70 -8.34 20.08
N PRO A 244 -31.79 -9.11 19.47
CA PRO A 244 -30.62 -9.65 20.16
C PRO A 244 -29.69 -8.54 20.62
N LEU A 245 -28.99 -8.75 21.74
CA LEU A 245 -27.92 -7.85 22.15
C LEU A 245 -26.65 -8.10 21.31
N PRO A 246 -25.94 -7.05 20.94
CA PRO A 246 -24.73 -7.19 20.15
C PRO A 246 -23.55 -7.72 20.96
N GLY A 247 -22.68 -8.48 20.32
CA GLY A 247 -21.30 -8.69 20.78
C GLY A 247 -20.42 -7.49 20.44
N ARG A 248 -19.11 -7.63 20.66
CA ARG A 248 -18.14 -6.63 20.22
C ARG A 248 -17.47 -7.08 18.92
N ALA A 249 -17.77 -6.42 17.82
CA ALA A 249 -17.11 -6.59 16.54
C ALA A 249 -15.73 -5.90 16.51
N ARG A 250 -14.86 -6.39 15.64
CA ARG A 250 -13.61 -5.70 15.33
C ARG A 250 -13.90 -4.52 14.39
N PHE A 251 -13.21 -3.40 14.58
CA PHE A 251 -13.28 -2.31 13.62
C PHE A 251 -12.80 -2.75 12.24
N PRO A 252 -13.33 -2.16 11.16
CA PRO A 252 -12.80 -2.38 9.82
C PRO A 252 -11.30 -2.14 9.78
N ALA A 253 -10.58 -3.03 9.10
CA ALA A 253 -9.12 -3.03 9.07
C ALA A 253 -8.59 -3.40 7.68
N LEU A 254 -9.22 -2.86 6.62
CA LEU A 254 -8.75 -3.00 5.25
C LEU A 254 -7.54 -2.09 5.00
N ALA A 255 -6.69 -2.50 4.07
CA ALA A 255 -5.48 -1.78 3.70
C ALA A 255 -4.64 -1.39 4.92
N TRP A 256 -4.44 -2.31 5.85
CA TRP A 256 -3.90 -2.07 7.20
C TRP A 256 -2.74 -1.07 7.21
N HIS A 257 -1.73 -1.27 6.37
CA HIS A 257 -0.53 -0.44 6.32
C HIS A 257 -0.82 0.92 5.69
N ALA A 258 -1.37 0.93 4.47
CA ALA A 258 -1.63 2.15 3.72
C ALA A 258 -2.69 3.04 4.39
N ALA A 259 -3.80 2.46 4.85
CA ALA A 259 -4.83 3.19 5.58
C ALA A 259 -4.32 3.69 6.94
N GLY A 260 -3.47 2.92 7.63
CA GLY A 260 -2.80 3.36 8.86
C GLY A 260 -1.87 4.55 8.62
N GLU A 261 -1.05 4.52 7.57
CA GLU A 261 -0.18 5.63 7.18
C GLU A 261 -0.99 6.90 6.83
N ALA A 262 -2.08 6.72 6.06
CA ALA A 262 -2.98 7.82 5.70
C ALA A 262 -3.67 8.42 6.94
N ALA A 263 -4.15 7.59 7.86
CA ALA A 263 -4.77 8.03 9.11
C ALA A 263 -3.78 8.78 10.01
N LEU A 264 -2.52 8.30 10.14
CA LEU A 264 -1.47 9.00 10.89
C LEU A 264 -1.17 10.38 10.33
N LYS A 265 -1.08 10.52 9.01
CA LYS A 265 -0.91 11.84 8.36
C LYS A 265 -2.11 12.76 8.61
N ALA A 266 -3.32 12.23 8.64
CA ALA A 266 -4.54 12.98 8.93
C ALA A 266 -4.67 13.37 10.40
N GLN A 267 -4.00 12.70 11.34
CA GLN A 267 -4.03 13.02 12.78
C GLN A 267 -3.57 14.45 13.06
N THR A 268 -2.57 14.94 12.35
CA THR A 268 -2.07 16.33 12.47
C THR A 268 -3.09 17.35 11.99
N GLN A 269 -4.00 16.98 11.10
CA GLN A 269 -5.05 17.84 10.53
C GLN A 269 -6.42 17.63 11.19
N GLN A 270 -6.53 16.75 12.18
CA GLN A 270 -7.74 16.42 12.97
C GLN A 270 -8.95 16.00 12.10
N ALA A 271 -8.72 15.38 10.95
CA ALA A 271 -9.76 15.05 9.97
C ALA A 271 -9.70 13.58 9.52
N SER A 272 -10.78 13.11 8.94
CA SER A 272 -10.77 11.92 8.11
C SER A 272 -10.08 12.21 6.78
N VAL A 273 -9.37 11.22 6.22
CA VAL A 273 -8.74 11.32 4.91
C VAL A 273 -9.43 10.36 3.94
N VAL A 274 -9.83 10.88 2.79
CA VAL A 274 -10.33 10.07 1.68
C VAL A 274 -9.12 9.65 0.85
N THR A 275 -8.82 8.35 0.88
CA THR A 275 -7.74 7.74 0.11
C THR A 275 -8.20 7.39 -1.30
N THR A 276 -7.26 7.04 -2.17
CA THR A 276 -7.55 6.55 -3.53
C THR A 276 -7.88 5.06 -3.57
N ILE A 277 -7.84 4.37 -2.44
CA ILE A 277 -8.06 2.92 -2.34
C ILE A 277 -9.52 2.58 -2.65
N ASP A 278 -9.71 1.54 -3.45
CA ASP A 278 -11.00 0.91 -3.72
C ASP A 278 -11.19 -0.26 -2.75
N ALA A 279 -12.11 -0.10 -1.78
CA ALA A 279 -12.28 -1.09 -0.72
C ALA A 279 -12.70 -2.49 -1.23
N PRO A 280 -13.61 -2.65 -2.19
CA PRO A 280 -13.92 -3.94 -2.80
C PRO A 280 -12.72 -4.62 -3.45
N LEU A 281 -11.93 -3.88 -4.23
CA LEU A 281 -10.71 -4.40 -4.86
C LEU A 281 -9.68 -4.79 -3.80
N GLN A 282 -9.44 -3.91 -2.83
CA GLN A 282 -8.52 -4.17 -1.72
C GLN A 282 -8.85 -5.47 -0.98
N ALA A 283 -10.13 -5.68 -0.65
CA ALA A 283 -10.59 -6.87 0.06
C ALA A 283 -10.37 -8.16 -0.76
N ARG A 284 -10.58 -8.11 -2.09
CA ARG A 284 -10.29 -9.25 -2.97
C ARG A 284 -8.79 -9.56 -3.00
N LEU A 285 -7.95 -8.53 -3.12
CA LEU A 285 -6.50 -8.69 -3.21
C LEU A 285 -5.86 -9.12 -1.89
N GLU A 286 -6.40 -8.69 -0.73
CA GLU A 286 -5.96 -9.19 0.58
C GLU A 286 -6.22 -10.69 0.72
N LYS A 287 -7.40 -11.17 0.31
CA LYS A 287 -7.72 -12.61 0.29
C LYS A 287 -6.78 -13.37 -0.65
N LEU A 288 -6.51 -12.82 -1.83
CA LEU A 288 -5.62 -13.41 -2.81
C LEU A 288 -4.18 -13.51 -2.27
N ALA A 289 -3.66 -12.44 -1.68
CA ALA A 289 -2.32 -12.45 -1.07
C ALA A 289 -2.21 -13.47 0.08
N ALA A 290 -3.24 -13.58 0.91
CA ALA A 290 -3.30 -14.56 1.99
C ALA A 290 -3.31 -16.00 1.46
N ALA A 291 -4.12 -16.29 0.43
CA ALA A 291 -4.20 -17.59 -0.20
C ALA A 291 -2.88 -17.98 -0.89
N THR A 292 -2.27 -17.06 -1.63
CA THR A 292 -0.97 -17.26 -2.29
C THR A 292 0.14 -17.55 -1.28
N ALA A 293 0.22 -16.76 -0.23
CA ALA A 293 1.23 -16.97 0.82
C ALA A 293 1.05 -18.31 1.54
N LYS A 294 -0.20 -18.72 1.80
CA LYS A 294 -0.52 -20.03 2.38
C LYS A 294 -0.08 -21.17 1.47
N ALA A 295 -0.34 -21.06 0.17
CA ALA A 295 0.05 -22.09 -0.82
C ALA A 295 1.58 -22.20 -0.96
N GLN A 296 2.32 -21.12 -0.73
CA GLN A 296 3.79 -21.08 -0.83
C GLN A 296 4.52 -21.43 0.50
N GLY A 297 3.78 -21.72 1.57
CA GLY A 297 4.31 -22.18 2.86
C GLY A 297 4.15 -21.16 4.00
N ASP A 298 4.30 -21.63 5.24
CA ASP A 298 3.94 -20.87 6.45
C ASP A 298 4.74 -19.57 6.65
N ASN A 299 6.00 -19.56 6.24
CA ASN A 299 6.87 -18.38 6.35
C ASN A 299 6.83 -17.48 5.12
N SER A 300 5.98 -17.78 4.13
CA SER A 300 5.83 -16.97 2.92
C SER A 300 4.87 -15.81 3.13
N ALA A 301 5.14 -14.72 2.44
CA ALA A 301 4.28 -13.53 2.38
C ALA A 301 4.12 -13.07 0.93
N ALA A 302 3.06 -12.33 0.67
CA ALA A 302 2.80 -11.68 -0.59
C ALA A 302 2.42 -10.21 -0.36
N ALA A 303 2.79 -9.37 -1.31
CA ALA A 303 2.40 -7.96 -1.37
C ALA A 303 1.93 -7.63 -2.78
N ILE A 304 0.95 -6.73 -2.88
CA ILE A 304 0.32 -6.33 -4.14
C ILE A 304 0.11 -4.83 -4.11
N ILE A 305 0.41 -4.13 -5.20
CA ILE A 305 0.02 -2.74 -5.40
C ILE A 305 -0.60 -2.58 -6.79
N VAL A 306 -1.71 -1.85 -6.86
CA VAL A 306 -2.45 -1.55 -8.09
C VAL A 306 -2.58 -0.06 -8.25
N ILE A 307 -2.16 0.47 -9.40
CA ILE A 307 -2.12 1.90 -9.70
C ILE A 307 -2.91 2.19 -10.98
N ASP A 308 -3.75 3.21 -10.94
CA ASP A 308 -4.36 3.83 -12.11
C ASP A 308 -3.31 4.71 -12.82
N ILE A 309 -2.99 4.40 -14.06
CA ILE A 309 -1.89 5.03 -14.80
C ILE A 309 -2.13 6.52 -14.98
N ARG A 310 -3.34 6.93 -15.32
CA ARG A 310 -3.66 8.32 -15.66
C ARG A 310 -3.61 9.25 -14.44
N THR A 311 -4.18 8.81 -13.34
CA THR A 311 -4.29 9.61 -12.09
C THR A 311 -3.18 9.33 -11.10
N ARG A 312 -2.36 8.30 -11.32
CA ARG A 312 -1.38 7.75 -10.35
C ARG A 312 -2.02 7.30 -9.04
N ALA A 313 -3.34 7.16 -9.01
CA ALA A 313 -4.07 6.74 -7.82
C ALA A 313 -3.74 5.30 -7.44
N VAL A 314 -3.38 5.11 -6.17
CA VAL A 314 -3.18 3.78 -5.59
C VAL A 314 -4.56 3.18 -5.30
N ARG A 315 -5.03 2.29 -6.19
CA ARG A 315 -6.36 1.65 -6.06
C ARG A 315 -6.37 0.51 -5.06
N ALA A 316 -5.24 -0.15 -4.87
CA ALA A 316 -5.05 -1.12 -3.80
C ALA A 316 -3.59 -1.18 -3.35
N SER A 317 -3.37 -1.47 -2.07
CA SER A 317 -2.04 -1.63 -1.47
C SER A 317 -2.10 -2.68 -0.36
N VAL A 318 -1.73 -3.90 -0.70
CA VAL A 318 -1.64 -5.04 0.21
C VAL A 318 -0.20 -5.18 0.68
N GLY A 319 0.08 -4.74 1.90
CA GLY A 319 1.45 -4.74 2.45
C GLY A 319 1.87 -6.06 3.08
N SER A 320 0.93 -6.96 3.38
CA SER A 320 1.21 -8.27 3.97
C SER A 320 0.07 -9.25 3.70
N SER A 321 0.33 -10.53 3.95
CA SER A 321 -0.65 -11.62 3.79
C SER A 321 -1.54 -11.86 5.01
N GLY A 322 -1.64 -10.86 5.91
CA GLY A 322 -2.40 -10.91 7.15
C GLY A 322 -1.55 -10.72 8.39
N LEU A 323 -2.10 -10.02 9.39
CA LEU A 323 -1.39 -9.62 10.61
C LEU A 323 -1.00 -10.81 11.50
N GLU A 324 -1.74 -11.91 11.41
CA GLU A 324 -1.53 -13.14 12.20
C GLU A 324 -0.38 -14.00 11.63
N ARG A 325 0.10 -13.68 10.43
CA ARG A 325 1.20 -14.41 9.79
C ARG A 325 2.56 -13.84 10.17
N PRO A 326 3.65 -14.62 10.11
CA PRO A 326 5.00 -14.13 10.34
C PRO A 326 5.30 -12.90 9.48
N GLY A 327 5.78 -11.84 10.12
CA GLY A 327 6.06 -10.58 9.45
C GLY A 327 4.83 -9.79 8.97
N GLY A 328 3.61 -10.15 9.38
CA GLY A 328 2.37 -9.50 8.95
C GLY A 328 2.28 -8.00 9.28
N TRP A 329 3.02 -7.54 10.27
CA TRP A 329 3.13 -6.13 10.66
C TRP A 329 4.06 -5.31 9.76
N LEU A 330 4.88 -5.96 8.92
CA LEU A 330 5.78 -5.30 7.99
C LEU A 330 5.03 -4.93 6.70
N ASP A 331 5.18 -3.68 6.29
CA ASP A 331 4.69 -3.23 4.98
C ASP A 331 5.69 -3.62 3.88
N MET A 332 5.42 -4.74 3.22
CA MET A 332 6.27 -5.24 2.14
C MET A 332 6.20 -4.36 0.88
N THR A 333 5.22 -3.46 0.76
CA THR A 333 5.22 -2.47 -0.34
C THR A 333 6.31 -1.42 -0.17
N ARG A 334 6.82 -1.23 1.05
CA ARG A 334 7.89 -0.28 1.42
C ARG A 334 9.23 -0.96 1.70
N ALA A 335 9.23 -2.26 1.89
CA ALA A 335 10.46 -3.00 2.14
C ALA A 335 11.35 -2.99 0.90
N LEU A 336 12.66 -2.74 1.12
CA LEU A 336 13.65 -2.86 0.06
C LEU A 336 13.86 -4.32 -0.29
N ARG A 337 13.60 -4.69 -1.55
CA ARG A 337 13.76 -6.04 -2.08
C ARG A 337 14.50 -5.99 -3.41
N SER A 338 15.22 -7.07 -3.71
CA SER A 338 15.89 -7.17 -4.99
C SER A 338 14.87 -7.26 -6.13
N PRO A 339 14.94 -6.37 -7.13
CA PRO A 339 14.04 -6.42 -8.29
C PRO A 339 14.36 -7.59 -9.23
N GLY A 340 15.54 -8.20 -9.10
CA GLY A 340 16.03 -9.17 -10.09
C GLY A 340 15.98 -8.57 -11.49
N SER A 341 15.43 -9.33 -12.44
CA SER A 341 15.32 -8.91 -13.84
C SER A 341 14.18 -7.91 -14.12
N ALA A 342 13.42 -7.45 -13.12
CA ALA A 342 12.30 -6.55 -13.37
C ALA A 342 12.70 -5.13 -13.80
N LEU A 343 13.98 -4.76 -13.69
CA LEU A 343 14.53 -3.50 -14.22
C LEU A 343 15.00 -3.58 -15.67
N LYS A 344 15.09 -4.76 -16.28
CA LYS A 344 15.55 -4.93 -17.67
C LYS A 344 14.74 -4.11 -18.70
N PRO A 345 13.41 -3.94 -18.60
CA PRO A 345 12.65 -3.08 -19.49
C PRO A 345 13.22 -1.66 -19.60
N PHE A 346 13.70 -1.11 -18.49
CA PHE A 346 14.29 0.23 -18.45
C PHE A 346 15.71 0.26 -19.05
N ILE A 347 16.48 -0.82 -18.91
CA ILE A 347 17.79 -0.95 -19.56
C ILE A 347 17.63 -0.90 -21.08
N TYR A 348 16.74 -1.73 -21.63
CA TYR A 348 16.49 -1.73 -23.08
C TYR A 348 15.81 -0.44 -23.54
N GLY A 349 14.86 0.09 -22.76
CA GLY A 349 14.20 1.36 -23.09
C GLY A 349 15.20 2.52 -23.19
N MET A 350 16.17 2.61 -22.28
CA MET A 350 17.23 3.63 -22.34
C MET A 350 18.21 3.37 -23.49
N ALA A 351 18.55 2.11 -23.77
CA ALA A 351 19.36 1.77 -24.93
C ALA A 351 18.67 2.17 -26.25
N PHE A 352 17.36 2.04 -26.34
CA PHE A 352 16.56 2.48 -27.49
C PHE A 352 16.52 4.02 -27.57
N ASP A 353 16.38 4.70 -26.43
CA ASP A 353 16.41 6.15 -26.33
C ASP A 353 17.74 6.75 -26.83
N ASP A 354 18.83 6.15 -26.37
CA ASP A 354 20.17 6.66 -26.62
C ASP A 354 20.71 6.19 -28.00
N GLY A 355 19.90 5.41 -28.76
CA GLY A 355 20.29 4.89 -30.07
C GLY A 355 21.39 3.81 -30.02
N VAL A 356 21.67 3.26 -28.84
CA VAL A 356 22.66 2.21 -28.63
C VAL A 356 22.15 0.86 -29.17
N ALA A 357 20.84 0.64 -29.12
CA ALA A 357 20.17 -0.52 -29.64
C ALA A 357 18.78 -0.18 -30.21
N ALA A 358 18.21 -1.12 -30.94
CA ALA A 358 16.80 -1.17 -31.36
C ALA A 358 16.27 -2.59 -31.07
N PRO A 359 14.96 -2.84 -31.13
CA PRO A 359 14.40 -4.17 -30.88
C PRO A 359 15.07 -5.30 -31.69
N GLU A 360 15.43 -5.04 -32.92
CA GLU A 360 16.04 -5.98 -33.88
C GLU A 360 17.56 -6.03 -33.79
N THR A 361 18.20 -5.22 -32.91
CA THR A 361 19.65 -5.23 -32.72
C THR A 361 20.11 -6.60 -32.21
N MET A 362 21.08 -7.19 -32.92
CA MET A 362 21.69 -8.45 -32.52
C MET A 362 22.67 -8.25 -31.37
N ILE A 363 22.46 -9.00 -30.30
CA ILE A 363 23.32 -9.03 -29.11
C ILE A 363 23.82 -10.43 -28.92
N GLU A 364 25.08 -10.59 -28.55
CA GLU A 364 25.67 -11.88 -28.31
C GLU A 364 25.37 -12.38 -26.89
N ASP A 365 24.74 -13.53 -26.81
CA ASP A 365 24.47 -14.28 -25.58
C ASP A 365 25.43 -15.47 -25.49
N SER A 366 26.65 -15.20 -25.02
CA SER A 366 27.73 -16.19 -24.86
C SER A 366 28.43 -15.98 -23.51
N PRO A 367 29.12 -16.97 -22.95
CA PRO A 367 29.93 -16.81 -21.77
C PRO A 367 30.88 -15.62 -21.91
N ARG A 368 30.77 -14.64 -21.03
CA ARG A 368 31.57 -13.40 -21.10
C ARG A 368 31.88 -12.88 -19.72
N LEU A 369 33.16 -12.59 -19.49
CA LEU A 369 33.59 -11.88 -18.30
C LEU A 369 33.50 -10.37 -18.52
N PHE A 370 32.78 -9.69 -17.69
CA PHE A 370 32.65 -8.23 -17.65
C PHE A 370 33.46 -7.71 -16.45
N VAL A 371 34.70 -7.26 -16.68
CA VAL A 371 35.63 -6.88 -15.61
C VAL A 371 35.77 -8.04 -14.60
N ASP A 372 35.11 -7.99 -13.45
CA ASP A 372 35.12 -9.02 -12.41
C ASP A 372 33.75 -9.72 -12.27
N TYR A 373 32.84 -9.57 -13.26
CA TYR A 373 31.49 -10.08 -13.21
C TYR A 373 31.17 -11.00 -14.41
N GLU A 374 30.87 -12.25 -14.12
CA GLU A 374 30.52 -13.27 -15.12
C GLU A 374 29.04 -13.66 -14.94
N PRO A 375 28.11 -13.04 -15.70
CA PRO A 375 26.71 -13.37 -15.64
C PRO A 375 26.41 -14.68 -16.36
N GLU A 376 25.64 -15.55 -15.72
CA GLU A 376 25.04 -16.73 -16.36
C GLU A 376 23.54 -16.49 -16.60
N ASN A 377 23.00 -17.09 -17.67
CA ASN A 377 21.56 -17.17 -17.84
C ASN A 377 20.94 -18.08 -16.76
N PHE A 378 19.65 -17.89 -16.47
CA PHE A 378 18.99 -18.62 -15.39
C PHE A 378 18.97 -20.14 -15.62
N ASP A 379 18.81 -20.57 -16.88
CA ASP A 379 18.83 -21.96 -17.34
C ASP A 379 20.25 -22.48 -17.62
N ARG A 380 21.28 -21.65 -17.43
CA ARG A 380 22.69 -21.91 -17.76
C ARG A 380 22.92 -22.27 -19.23
N VAL A 381 22.01 -21.89 -20.11
CA VAL A 381 22.13 -22.06 -21.55
C VAL A 381 22.40 -20.72 -22.21
N PHE A 382 23.31 -20.70 -23.17
CA PHE A 382 23.62 -19.53 -23.98
C PHE A 382 23.05 -19.74 -25.40
N HIS A 383 22.45 -18.69 -25.94
CA HIS A 383 21.67 -18.74 -27.18
C HIS A 383 22.41 -18.17 -28.40
N GLY A 384 23.68 -17.74 -28.22
CA GLY A 384 24.46 -17.13 -29.29
C GLY A 384 23.92 -15.74 -29.67
N LYS A 385 23.75 -15.46 -30.96
CA LYS A 385 23.22 -14.17 -31.44
C LYS A 385 21.69 -14.15 -31.28
N VAL A 386 21.19 -13.22 -30.46
CA VAL A 386 19.77 -13.00 -30.21
C VAL A 386 19.41 -11.55 -30.49
N THR A 387 18.16 -11.26 -30.84
CA THR A 387 17.70 -9.87 -30.90
C THR A 387 17.53 -9.27 -29.51
N ALA A 388 17.60 -7.94 -29.37
CA ALA A 388 17.28 -7.26 -28.12
C ALA A 388 15.84 -7.57 -27.67
N ARG A 389 14.91 -7.76 -28.61
CA ARG A 389 13.53 -8.22 -28.40
C ARG A 389 13.51 -9.57 -27.71
N ASP A 390 14.12 -10.60 -28.31
CA ASP A 390 14.16 -11.95 -27.74
C ASP A 390 14.88 -11.99 -26.39
N ALA A 391 15.98 -11.25 -26.25
CA ALA A 391 16.70 -11.13 -25.00
C ALA A 391 15.83 -10.57 -23.85
N LEU A 392 14.95 -9.60 -24.13
CA LEU A 392 14.02 -9.06 -23.15
C LEU A 392 12.84 -10.02 -22.88
N ILE A 393 12.25 -10.64 -23.90
CA ILE A 393 11.16 -11.63 -23.77
C ILE A 393 11.60 -12.80 -22.90
N HIS A 394 12.78 -13.38 -23.21
CA HIS A 394 13.31 -14.53 -22.47
C HIS A 394 14.11 -14.14 -21.24
N SER A 395 14.23 -12.82 -20.97
CA SER A 395 14.91 -12.31 -19.77
C SER A 395 16.39 -12.74 -19.66
N LEU A 396 17.09 -12.86 -20.79
CA LEU A 396 18.48 -13.28 -20.83
C LEU A 396 19.36 -12.30 -20.03
N ASN A 397 20.37 -12.86 -19.33
CA ASN A 397 21.19 -12.07 -18.40
C ASN A 397 22.37 -11.40 -19.12
N VAL A 398 23.10 -12.16 -19.91
CA VAL A 398 24.30 -11.65 -20.60
C VAL A 398 23.98 -10.48 -21.52
N PRO A 399 22.94 -10.55 -22.39
CA PRO A 399 22.56 -9.43 -23.24
C PRO A 399 22.14 -8.18 -22.45
N ALA A 400 21.45 -8.36 -21.33
CA ALA A 400 21.03 -7.24 -20.48
C ALA A 400 22.22 -6.54 -19.81
N VAL A 401 23.21 -7.33 -19.32
CA VAL A 401 24.45 -6.80 -18.74
C VAL A 401 25.29 -6.09 -19.81
N ALA A 402 25.42 -6.68 -21.01
CA ALA A 402 26.11 -6.05 -22.13
C ALA A 402 25.47 -4.71 -22.53
N THR A 403 24.13 -4.67 -22.57
CA THR A 403 23.39 -3.45 -22.86
C THR A 403 23.59 -2.39 -21.77
N LEU A 404 23.51 -2.79 -20.48
CA LEU A 404 23.76 -1.88 -19.35
C LEU A 404 25.20 -1.33 -19.38
N GLN A 405 26.19 -2.15 -19.73
CA GLN A 405 27.57 -1.71 -19.90
C GLN A 405 27.68 -0.59 -20.95
N LYS A 406 26.94 -0.70 -22.06
CA LYS A 406 26.98 0.31 -23.14
C LYS A 406 26.30 1.63 -22.78
N ILE A 407 25.20 1.60 -22.05
CA ILE A 407 24.52 2.83 -21.60
C ILE A 407 25.15 3.43 -20.33
N GLY A 408 25.96 2.68 -19.61
CA GLY A 408 26.60 3.06 -18.35
C GLY A 408 25.70 2.88 -17.12
N PRO A 409 26.14 2.06 -16.15
CA PRO A 409 25.32 1.75 -14.94
C PRO A 409 24.96 2.99 -14.12
N GLU A 410 25.88 3.95 -13.97
CA GLU A 410 25.63 5.19 -13.22
C GLU A 410 24.63 6.11 -13.96
N ALA A 411 24.69 6.16 -15.28
CA ALA A 411 23.74 6.92 -16.09
C ALA A 411 22.33 6.32 -15.97
N PHE A 412 22.25 4.99 -16.02
CA PHE A 412 21.03 4.24 -15.79
C PHE A 412 20.43 4.52 -14.41
N GLN A 413 21.22 4.38 -13.35
CA GLN A 413 20.79 4.64 -11.98
C GLN A 413 20.28 6.07 -11.81
N ARG A 414 21.08 7.08 -12.24
CA ARG A 414 20.67 8.51 -12.15
C ARG A 414 19.35 8.78 -12.88
N ARG A 415 19.12 8.16 -14.04
CA ARG A 415 17.88 8.34 -14.81
C ARG A 415 16.68 7.74 -14.09
N LEU A 416 16.82 6.58 -13.42
CA LEU A 416 15.77 6.01 -12.58
C LEU A 416 15.52 6.86 -11.33
N GLU A 417 16.56 7.31 -10.64
CA GLU A 417 16.43 8.14 -9.43
C GLU A 417 15.81 9.50 -9.71
N ALA A 418 16.01 10.06 -10.89
CA ALA A 418 15.35 11.29 -11.34
C ALA A 418 13.81 11.15 -11.34
N SER A 419 13.27 9.95 -11.49
CA SER A 419 11.82 9.67 -11.37
C SER A 419 11.27 9.82 -9.95
N GLY A 420 12.14 9.89 -8.94
CA GLY A 420 11.82 9.77 -7.52
C GLY A 420 11.93 8.35 -6.95
N ALA A 421 12.17 7.34 -7.78
CA ALA A 421 12.46 5.99 -7.32
C ALA A 421 13.84 5.94 -6.64
N ARG A 422 13.97 5.14 -5.57
CA ARG A 422 15.22 5.00 -4.84
C ARG A 422 15.78 3.59 -4.99
N LEU A 423 17.00 3.53 -5.51
CA LEU A 423 17.81 2.32 -5.54
C LEU A 423 18.75 2.34 -4.34
N VAL A 424 18.76 1.28 -3.56
CA VAL A 424 19.55 1.23 -2.31
C VAL A 424 20.46 0.01 -2.32
N ARG A 425 21.74 0.26 -2.11
CA ARG A 425 22.76 -0.80 -2.00
C ARG A 425 22.71 -1.49 -0.65
N ALA A 426 23.00 -2.78 -0.64
CA ALA A 426 23.22 -3.51 0.60
C ALA A 426 24.47 -2.97 1.32
N LYS A 427 24.36 -2.70 2.63
CA LYS A 427 25.48 -2.23 3.45
C LYS A 427 26.65 -3.24 3.41
N GLY A 428 27.86 -2.74 3.25
CA GLY A 428 29.11 -3.52 3.36
C GLY A 428 29.69 -4.06 2.06
N ARG A 429 29.16 -3.70 0.89
CA ARG A 429 29.79 -4.01 -0.41
C ARG A 429 30.42 -2.74 -1.01
N SER A 430 31.74 -2.73 -1.18
CA SER A 430 32.53 -1.66 -1.80
C SER A 430 32.53 -1.72 -3.33
N TRP A 431 31.45 -2.14 -3.96
CA TRP A 431 31.38 -2.27 -5.41
C TRP A 431 30.69 -1.04 -5.98
N ASP A 432 31.28 -0.46 -7.01
CA ASP A 432 30.58 0.53 -7.82
C ASP A 432 29.23 -0.03 -8.29
N ALA A 433 28.26 0.85 -8.59
CA ALA A 433 26.94 0.47 -9.12
C ALA A 433 27.12 -0.31 -10.41
N GLY A 434 27.69 -1.47 -10.22
CA GLY A 434 28.23 -2.21 -11.31
C GLY A 434 27.11 -2.86 -12.11
N LEU A 435 27.55 -3.62 -13.06
CA LEU A 435 26.70 -4.37 -13.99
C LEU A 435 25.72 -5.33 -13.30
N ALA A 436 25.95 -5.66 -12.00
CA ALA A 436 25.02 -6.41 -11.17
C ALA A 436 23.63 -5.74 -11.02
N LEU A 437 23.54 -4.42 -11.26
CA LEU A 437 22.28 -3.70 -11.27
C LEU A 437 21.28 -4.26 -12.31
N ALA A 438 21.77 -4.79 -13.44
CA ALA A 438 20.95 -5.46 -14.45
C ALA A 438 20.20 -6.68 -13.92
N LEU A 439 20.72 -7.30 -12.85
CA LEU A 439 20.19 -8.53 -12.27
C LEU A 439 19.67 -8.33 -10.84
N GLY A 440 19.46 -7.07 -10.43
CA GLY A 440 18.88 -6.74 -9.13
C GLY A 440 19.90 -6.64 -8.00
N GLY A 441 21.12 -6.17 -8.27
CA GLY A 441 22.17 -5.94 -7.27
C GLY A 441 21.85 -4.87 -6.24
N GLU A 442 20.85 -4.04 -6.48
CA GLU A 442 20.33 -3.03 -5.54
C GLU A 442 18.88 -3.31 -5.16
N GLY A 443 18.50 -2.88 -3.95
CA GLY A 443 17.12 -3.01 -3.46
C GLY A 443 16.26 -1.84 -3.90
N ILE A 444 15.01 -2.14 -4.24
CA ILE A 444 13.96 -1.17 -4.57
C ILE A 444 12.68 -1.52 -3.82
N THR A 445 11.82 -0.53 -3.55
CA THR A 445 10.50 -0.81 -2.97
C THR A 445 9.48 -1.20 -4.05
N LEU A 446 8.44 -1.91 -3.65
CA LEU A 446 7.33 -2.23 -4.57
C LEU A 446 6.61 -0.96 -5.05
N ARG A 447 6.55 0.07 -4.20
CA ARG A 447 5.99 1.39 -4.55
C ARG A 447 6.81 2.09 -5.63
N ASP A 448 8.13 2.09 -5.50
CA ASP A 448 9.03 2.67 -6.50
C ASP A 448 9.00 1.89 -7.82
N MET A 449 8.91 0.56 -7.75
CA MET A 449 8.70 -0.28 -8.94
C MET A 449 7.39 0.06 -9.65
N ALA A 450 6.30 0.24 -8.91
CA ALA A 450 5.01 0.65 -9.47
C ALA A 450 5.06 2.04 -10.12
N LEU A 451 5.78 2.99 -9.51
CA LEU A 451 6.04 4.32 -10.09
C LEU A 451 6.77 4.21 -11.43
N LEU A 452 7.83 3.40 -11.50
CA LEU A 452 8.60 3.19 -12.74
C LEU A 452 7.73 2.56 -13.84
N TYR A 453 6.95 1.51 -13.52
CA TYR A 453 6.06 0.88 -14.51
C TYR A 453 4.91 1.80 -14.94
N CYS A 454 4.40 2.67 -14.05
CA CYS A 454 3.49 3.73 -14.46
C CYS A 454 4.15 4.72 -15.43
N ALA A 455 5.41 5.08 -15.19
CA ALA A 455 6.16 5.92 -16.13
C ALA A 455 6.33 5.24 -17.49
N LEU A 456 6.68 3.95 -17.51
CA LEU A 456 6.77 3.16 -18.74
C LEU A 456 5.43 3.16 -19.50
N ALA A 457 4.32 2.97 -18.79
CA ALA A 457 2.97 2.94 -19.37
C ALA A 457 2.48 4.32 -19.83
N ASP A 458 2.98 5.42 -19.26
CA ASP A 458 2.63 6.81 -19.61
C ASP A 458 3.71 7.44 -20.50
N GLY A 459 4.16 6.74 -21.52
CA GLY A 459 5.11 7.24 -22.50
C GLY A 459 6.45 7.71 -21.90
N GLY A 460 6.90 7.09 -20.83
CA GLY A 460 8.17 7.37 -20.18
C GLY A 460 8.15 8.54 -19.20
N VAL A 461 6.98 9.06 -18.79
CA VAL A 461 6.85 10.19 -17.87
C VAL A 461 6.53 9.71 -16.46
N ALA A 462 7.47 9.91 -15.55
CA ALA A 462 7.31 9.60 -14.13
C ALA A 462 6.58 10.73 -13.40
N LYS A 463 5.60 10.38 -12.58
CA LYS A 463 4.89 11.26 -11.65
C LYS A 463 4.73 10.54 -10.32
N PRO A 464 4.77 11.24 -9.17
CA PRO A 464 4.56 10.62 -7.87
C PRO A 464 3.21 9.91 -7.77
N LEU A 465 3.15 8.80 -7.02
CA LEU A 465 1.90 8.11 -6.74
C LEU A 465 0.97 9.00 -5.91
N ALA A 466 -0.33 8.87 -6.15
CA ALA A 466 -1.37 9.58 -5.42
C ALA A 466 -2.04 8.63 -4.41
N TRP A 467 -2.05 9.02 -3.14
CA TRP A 467 -2.60 8.25 -2.03
C TRP A 467 -3.94 8.82 -1.53
N THR A 468 -4.25 10.05 -1.91
CA THR A 468 -5.52 10.72 -1.61
C THR A 468 -6.23 11.13 -2.90
N GLU A 469 -7.56 11.19 -2.86
CA GLU A 469 -8.34 11.65 -4.03
C GLU A 469 -7.98 13.09 -4.43
N ALA A 470 -7.61 13.94 -3.47
CA ALA A 470 -7.13 15.29 -3.76
C ALA A 470 -5.81 15.31 -4.55
N GLU A 471 -4.88 14.38 -4.25
CA GLU A 471 -3.66 14.22 -5.04
C GLU A 471 -3.97 13.66 -6.43
N ALA A 472 -4.80 12.61 -6.51
CA ALA A 472 -5.18 11.97 -7.77
C ALA A 472 -5.87 12.93 -8.76
N ALA A 473 -6.69 13.85 -8.25
CA ALA A 473 -7.35 14.88 -9.08
C ALA A 473 -6.34 15.86 -9.70
N ARG A 474 -5.23 16.15 -9.03
CA ARG A 474 -4.20 17.07 -9.55
C ARG A 474 -3.22 16.41 -10.51
N ARG A 475 -2.88 15.13 -10.32
CA ARG A 475 -1.81 14.42 -11.07
C ARG A 475 -1.89 14.49 -12.59
N PRO A 476 -3.06 14.38 -13.25
CA PRO A 476 -3.13 14.52 -14.71
C PRO A 476 -2.64 15.87 -15.23
N HIS A 477 -2.78 16.92 -14.42
CA HIS A 477 -2.45 18.32 -14.78
C HIS A 477 -1.03 18.72 -14.32
N GLU A 478 -0.35 17.89 -13.54
CA GLU A 478 1.02 18.14 -13.09
C GLU A 478 2.04 17.67 -14.11
N GLY A 479 3.13 18.42 -14.25
CA GLY A 479 4.31 17.98 -14.99
C GLY A 479 4.94 16.76 -14.35
N GLY A 480 5.72 16.01 -15.13
CA GLY A 480 6.47 14.84 -14.66
C GLY A 480 7.90 14.84 -15.20
N VAL A 481 8.70 13.93 -14.70
CA VAL A 481 10.09 13.72 -15.13
C VAL A 481 10.11 12.68 -16.24
N ARG A 482 10.63 13.04 -17.39
CA ARG A 482 10.79 12.08 -18.49
C ARG A 482 12.03 11.21 -18.27
N ILE A 483 11.80 9.91 -18.13
CA ILE A 483 12.87 8.90 -17.98
C ILE A 483 13.09 8.09 -19.26
N LEU A 484 12.09 8.04 -20.15
CA LEU A 484 12.17 7.43 -21.48
C LEU A 484 11.41 8.30 -22.49
N ARG A 485 11.79 8.21 -23.75
CA ARG A 485 10.96 8.75 -24.84
C ARG A 485 9.72 7.89 -25.04
N ALA A 486 8.64 8.50 -25.52
CA ALA A 486 7.37 7.81 -25.72
C ALA A 486 7.50 6.62 -26.67
N ASP A 487 8.27 6.76 -27.74
CA ASP A 487 8.52 5.71 -28.72
C ASP A 487 9.23 4.51 -28.10
N SER A 488 10.28 4.75 -27.31
CA SER A 488 11.06 3.70 -26.65
C SER A 488 10.23 2.99 -25.59
N ALA A 489 9.44 3.72 -24.82
CA ALA A 489 8.51 3.15 -23.86
C ALA A 489 7.47 2.25 -24.54
N ALA A 490 6.90 2.70 -25.65
CA ALA A 490 5.94 1.92 -26.44
C ALA A 490 6.57 0.65 -27.03
N GLN A 491 7.80 0.73 -27.58
CA GLN A 491 8.54 -0.43 -28.07
C GLN A 491 8.78 -1.48 -26.99
N VAL A 492 9.19 -1.03 -25.78
CA VAL A 492 9.40 -1.93 -24.64
C VAL A 492 8.09 -2.61 -24.22
N LEU A 493 6.98 -1.88 -24.13
CA LEU A 493 5.67 -2.45 -23.80
C LEU A 493 5.21 -3.46 -24.84
N ASP A 494 5.46 -3.18 -26.11
CA ASP A 494 5.11 -4.09 -27.20
C ASP A 494 5.87 -5.41 -27.09
N ILE A 495 7.19 -5.34 -26.84
CA ILE A 495 8.01 -6.53 -26.57
C ILE A 495 7.50 -7.31 -25.35
N LEU A 496 7.17 -6.63 -24.26
CA LEU A 496 6.70 -7.28 -23.03
C LEU A 496 5.35 -8.00 -23.21
N ARG A 497 4.50 -7.55 -24.12
CA ARG A 497 3.23 -8.23 -24.47
C ARG A 497 3.44 -9.58 -25.15
N GLU A 498 4.59 -9.81 -25.76
CA GLU A 498 4.95 -11.08 -26.39
C GLU A 498 5.48 -12.12 -25.38
N THR A 499 5.78 -11.70 -24.14
CA THR A 499 6.26 -12.61 -23.10
C THR A 499 5.24 -13.73 -22.83
N PRO A 500 5.67 -15.01 -22.83
CA PRO A 500 4.76 -16.15 -22.63
C PRO A 500 4.06 -16.10 -21.27
N ALA A 501 2.74 -16.29 -21.28
CA ALA A 501 1.91 -16.36 -20.06
C ALA A 501 2.34 -17.54 -19.14
N PRO A 502 1.95 -17.55 -17.86
CA PRO A 502 2.20 -18.68 -16.98
C PRO A 502 1.45 -19.93 -17.45
N ALA A 503 1.94 -21.12 -17.04
CA ALA A 503 1.29 -22.38 -17.36
C ALA A 503 -0.16 -22.40 -16.86
N GLY A 504 -1.06 -23.02 -17.63
CA GLY A 504 -2.48 -23.11 -17.31
C GLY A 504 -3.31 -21.87 -17.65
N ARG A 505 -2.69 -20.76 -18.06
CA ARG A 505 -3.40 -19.57 -18.58
C ARG A 505 -3.57 -19.67 -20.10
N MET A 506 -4.74 -19.25 -20.57
CA MET A 506 -5.00 -19.20 -22.02
C MET A 506 -4.04 -18.22 -22.68
N PRO A 507 -3.42 -18.57 -23.83
CA PRO A 507 -2.61 -17.63 -24.57
C PRO A 507 -3.37 -16.33 -24.84
N ALA A 508 -2.69 -15.20 -24.71
CA ALA A 508 -3.31 -13.87 -24.87
C ALA A 508 -4.00 -13.68 -26.23
N LEU A 509 -3.57 -14.42 -27.26
CA LEU A 509 -4.21 -14.47 -28.60
C LEU A 509 -5.66 -14.97 -28.57
N LEU A 510 -6.04 -15.78 -27.57
CA LEU A 510 -7.36 -16.39 -27.45
C LEU A 510 -8.22 -15.73 -26.38
N ALA A 511 -7.69 -14.81 -25.61
CA ALA A 511 -8.45 -14.07 -24.62
C ALA A 511 -9.42 -13.10 -25.30
N ARG A 512 -10.73 -13.31 -25.10
CA ARG A 512 -11.80 -12.51 -25.71
C ARG A 512 -11.83 -11.05 -25.22
N SER A 513 -11.24 -10.74 -24.09
CA SER A 513 -11.11 -9.39 -23.53
C SER A 513 -9.74 -8.81 -23.85
N GLY A 514 -9.61 -8.24 -24.93
CA GLY A 514 -8.83 -7.20 -25.59
C GLY A 514 -7.42 -6.83 -25.18
N GLY A 515 -6.83 -7.20 -24.15
CA GLY A 515 -5.54 -6.62 -23.81
C GLY A 515 -4.49 -7.63 -23.36
N ARG A 516 -3.47 -7.87 -24.20
CA ARG A 516 -2.27 -8.57 -23.75
C ARG A 516 -1.61 -7.76 -22.65
N MET A 517 -1.45 -8.33 -21.45
CA MET A 517 -0.67 -7.70 -20.38
C MET A 517 0.80 -7.65 -20.79
N ALA A 518 1.37 -6.45 -20.74
CA ALA A 518 2.82 -6.27 -20.83
C ALA A 518 3.42 -6.51 -19.44
N PHE A 519 4.25 -7.54 -19.26
CA PHE A 519 4.77 -7.86 -17.94
C PHE A 519 6.23 -8.31 -17.94
N LYS A 520 6.84 -8.18 -16.77
CA LYS A 520 8.20 -8.68 -16.51
C LYS A 520 8.30 -9.30 -15.12
N THR A 521 8.97 -10.44 -15.06
CA THR A 521 9.29 -11.11 -13.79
C THR A 521 10.71 -10.78 -13.34
N GLY A 522 10.92 -10.81 -12.02
CA GLY A 522 12.21 -10.71 -11.38
C GLY A 522 12.40 -11.84 -10.36
N THR A 523 13.58 -12.40 -10.31
CA THR A 523 14.01 -13.40 -9.32
C THR A 523 15.32 -12.92 -8.72
N SER A 524 15.40 -12.78 -7.39
CA SER A 524 16.63 -12.40 -6.75
C SER A 524 17.61 -13.57 -6.66
N TYR A 525 18.88 -13.27 -6.54
CA TYR A 525 19.91 -14.28 -6.28
C TYR A 525 19.57 -15.06 -4.99
N GLY A 526 19.64 -16.39 -5.07
CA GLY A 526 19.31 -17.28 -3.97
C GLY A 526 17.80 -17.41 -3.68
N PHE A 527 16.93 -17.06 -4.63
CA PHE A 527 15.47 -17.23 -4.55
C PHE A 527 14.80 -16.60 -3.31
N ARG A 528 15.32 -15.45 -2.85
CA ARG A 528 14.79 -14.75 -1.67
C ARG A 528 13.54 -13.95 -2.01
N ASP A 529 13.58 -13.28 -3.15
CA ASP A 529 12.52 -12.41 -3.65
C ASP A 529 12.06 -12.87 -5.04
N ALA A 530 10.78 -13.00 -5.22
CA ALA A 530 10.14 -13.16 -6.50
C ALA A 530 9.21 -11.97 -6.74
N LEU A 531 9.35 -11.30 -7.88
CA LEU A 531 8.62 -10.11 -8.25
C LEU A 531 8.01 -10.28 -9.64
N ALA A 532 6.85 -9.71 -9.86
CA ALA A 532 6.29 -9.52 -11.19
C ALA A 532 5.59 -8.17 -11.27
N ALA A 533 5.81 -7.46 -12.37
CA ALA A 533 5.18 -6.18 -12.65
C ALA A 533 4.53 -6.21 -14.04
N GLY A 534 3.32 -5.70 -14.16
CA GLY A 534 2.55 -5.73 -15.39
C GLY A 534 1.73 -4.46 -15.62
N VAL A 535 1.52 -4.18 -16.90
CA VAL A 535 0.63 -3.12 -17.41
C VAL A 535 -0.55 -3.81 -18.08
N VAL A 536 -1.75 -3.56 -17.59
CA VAL A 536 -3.01 -4.15 -18.10
C VAL A 536 -4.09 -3.07 -18.19
N GLY A 537 -4.56 -2.78 -19.40
CA GLY A 537 -5.47 -1.65 -19.63
C GLY A 537 -4.90 -0.35 -19.06
N ASP A 538 -5.70 0.32 -18.24
CA ASP A 538 -5.33 1.58 -17.57
C ASP A 538 -4.62 1.39 -16.21
N TYR A 539 -4.16 0.16 -15.91
CA TYR A 539 -3.59 -0.16 -14.61
C TYR A 539 -2.18 -0.73 -14.69
N VAL A 540 -1.39 -0.38 -13.67
CA VAL A 540 -0.15 -1.08 -13.32
C VAL A 540 -0.40 -1.94 -12.10
N VAL A 541 0.01 -3.20 -12.18
CA VAL A 541 -0.02 -4.15 -11.06
C VAL A 541 1.40 -4.61 -10.79
N VAL A 542 1.84 -4.50 -9.55
CA VAL A 542 3.13 -5.04 -9.11
C VAL A 542 2.91 -5.94 -7.92
N VAL A 543 3.49 -7.12 -7.98
CA VAL A 543 3.37 -8.14 -6.94
C VAL A 543 4.75 -8.63 -6.51
N TRP A 544 4.86 -8.97 -5.24
CA TRP A 544 6.03 -9.60 -4.65
C TRP A 544 5.60 -10.81 -3.83
N THR A 545 6.38 -11.88 -3.89
CA THR A 545 6.28 -12.99 -2.95
C THR A 545 7.67 -13.33 -2.43
N GLY A 546 7.76 -13.66 -1.15
CA GLY A 546 9.03 -13.88 -0.50
C GLY A 546 8.86 -14.23 0.97
N ARG A 547 9.95 -14.26 1.69
CA ARG A 547 9.92 -14.32 3.15
C ARG A 547 10.14 -12.92 3.72
N PRO A 548 9.34 -12.47 4.69
CA PRO A 548 9.55 -11.16 5.31
C PRO A 548 10.94 -10.99 5.93
N ASP A 549 11.52 -12.05 6.45
CA ASP A 549 12.87 -12.09 7.03
C ASP A 549 14.01 -12.12 5.99
N GLY A 550 13.68 -12.16 4.69
CA GLY A 550 14.66 -12.23 3.59
C GLY A 550 15.32 -13.61 3.42
N GLY A 551 14.80 -14.66 4.04
CA GLY A 551 15.28 -16.03 3.88
C GLY A 551 15.05 -16.57 2.47
N ALA A 552 15.90 -17.51 2.03
CA ALA A 552 15.77 -18.17 0.73
C ALA A 552 14.55 -19.10 0.68
N ARG A 553 14.03 -19.30 -0.53
CA ARG A 553 12.95 -20.27 -0.85
C ARG A 553 13.39 -21.06 -2.07
N GLY A 554 13.99 -22.23 -1.86
CA GLY A 554 14.57 -23.03 -2.94
C GLY A 554 13.62 -23.25 -4.12
N GLY A 555 14.09 -22.94 -5.34
CA GLY A 555 13.35 -23.14 -6.58
C GLY A 555 12.23 -22.16 -6.90
N MET A 556 11.87 -21.24 -6.02
CA MET A 556 10.76 -20.29 -6.20
C MET A 556 11.17 -19.08 -7.06
N THR A 557 11.01 -19.19 -8.36
CA THR A 557 11.29 -18.11 -9.32
C THR A 557 10.16 -17.07 -9.37
N GLY A 558 10.45 -15.90 -9.93
CA GLY A 558 9.41 -14.90 -10.23
C GLY A 558 8.31 -15.44 -11.14
N ARG A 559 8.67 -16.34 -12.07
CA ARG A 559 7.72 -16.97 -13.00
C ARG A 559 6.78 -17.95 -12.29
N GLU A 560 7.27 -18.70 -11.32
CA GLU A 560 6.50 -19.73 -10.61
C GLU A 560 5.73 -19.16 -9.42
N ALA A 561 6.36 -18.23 -8.68
CA ALA A 561 5.83 -17.75 -7.43
C ALA A 561 4.98 -16.47 -7.55
N SER A 562 5.41 -15.50 -8.38
CA SER A 562 4.76 -14.19 -8.45
C SER A 562 3.94 -13.96 -9.72
N LEU A 563 4.31 -14.60 -10.83
CA LEU A 563 3.58 -14.39 -12.08
C LEU A 563 2.12 -14.87 -12.02
N PRO A 564 1.78 -16.03 -11.44
CA PRO A 564 0.38 -16.42 -11.24
C PRO A 564 -0.40 -15.38 -10.42
N LEU A 565 0.20 -14.88 -9.32
CA LEU A 565 -0.40 -13.84 -8.48
C LEU A 565 -0.64 -12.53 -9.26
N LEU A 566 0.28 -12.15 -10.15
CA LEU A 566 0.11 -10.97 -11.01
C LEU A 566 -1.13 -11.10 -11.90
N PHE A 567 -1.32 -12.27 -12.54
CA PHE A 567 -2.46 -12.52 -13.40
C PHE A 567 -3.77 -12.57 -12.60
N ASP A 568 -3.78 -13.23 -11.45
CA ASP A 568 -4.96 -13.30 -10.58
C ASP A 568 -5.33 -11.92 -10.03
N ALA A 569 -4.34 -11.08 -9.71
CA ALA A 569 -4.57 -9.70 -9.29
C ALA A 569 -5.11 -8.84 -10.44
N ALA A 570 -4.64 -9.05 -11.67
CA ALA A 570 -5.16 -8.38 -12.85
C ALA A 570 -6.60 -8.79 -13.17
N ASP A 571 -6.94 -10.08 -13.01
CA ASP A 571 -8.32 -10.58 -13.18
C ASP A 571 -9.29 -10.03 -12.10
N ALA A 572 -8.78 -9.66 -10.94
CA ALA A 572 -9.57 -9.01 -9.91
C ALA A 572 -9.93 -7.56 -10.24
N ILE A 573 -9.26 -6.96 -11.22
CA ILE A 573 -9.57 -5.64 -11.78
C ILE A 573 -10.42 -5.89 -13.01
N ASP A 574 -11.41 -5.07 -13.27
CA ASP A 574 -12.14 -5.08 -14.54
C ASP A 574 -11.55 -3.98 -15.44
N PRO A 575 -10.46 -4.28 -16.19
CA PRO A 575 -9.80 -3.27 -17.00
C PRO A 575 -10.61 -3.00 -18.25
N PRO A 576 -10.67 -1.76 -18.73
CA PRO A 576 -11.28 -1.45 -20.02
C PRO A 576 -10.58 -2.21 -21.15
N ALA A 577 -11.35 -2.69 -22.09
CA ALA A 577 -10.92 -3.56 -23.20
C ALA A 577 -9.90 -2.91 -24.18
N SER A 578 -9.59 -1.63 -24.04
CA SER A 578 -8.71 -0.87 -24.94
C SER A 578 -7.24 -1.01 -24.55
N ALA A 579 -6.58 -2.00 -25.10
CA ALA A 579 -5.12 -1.91 -25.21
C ALA A 579 -4.77 -0.93 -26.36
N PRO A 580 -3.76 -0.07 -26.21
CA PRO A 580 -3.27 0.72 -27.33
C PRO A 580 -2.86 -0.20 -28.47
N PRO A 581 -3.10 0.18 -29.74
CA PRO A 581 -2.70 -0.64 -30.88
C PRO A 581 -1.18 -0.88 -30.84
N PRO A 582 -0.71 -2.06 -31.26
CA PRO A 582 0.73 -2.32 -31.35
C PRO A 582 1.38 -1.29 -32.29
N MET A 583 2.54 -0.81 -31.91
CA MET A 583 3.31 0.12 -32.73
C MET A 583 3.89 -0.63 -33.94
N ALA A 584 3.82 -0.03 -35.10
CA ALA A 584 4.47 -0.59 -36.28
C ALA A 584 5.98 -0.75 -36.03
N PRO A 585 6.58 -1.89 -36.40
CA PRO A 585 8.02 -2.09 -36.20
C PRO A 585 8.81 -1.00 -36.93
N ARG A 586 9.67 -0.30 -36.22
CA ARG A 586 10.65 0.59 -36.82
C ARG A 586 11.84 -0.24 -37.25
N ILE A 587 12.17 -0.20 -38.53
CA ILE A 587 13.40 -0.82 -39.06
C ILE A 587 14.58 -0.04 -38.47
N ALA A 588 15.44 -0.72 -37.68
CA ALA A 588 16.63 -0.10 -37.17
C ALA A 588 17.58 0.30 -38.31
N PRO A 589 18.24 1.48 -38.23
CA PRO A 589 19.33 1.79 -39.13
C PRO A 589 20.38 0.68 -39.10
N GLN A 590 20.95 0.34 -40.26
CA GLN A 590 21.90 -0.78 -40.36
C GLN A 590 23.09 -0.66 -39.40
N ALA A 591 23.51 0.57 -39.07
CA ALA A 591 24.54 0.88 -38.06
C ALA A 591 24.16 0.48 -36.61
N LEU A 592 22.84 0.40 -36.32
CA LEU A 592 22.29 0.01 -34.99
C LEU A 592 21.82 -1.44 -34.96
N ALA A 593 21.90 -2.17 -36.06
CA ALA A 593 21.45 -3.56 -36.17
C ALA A 593 22.32 -4.54 -35.36
N LYS A 594 23.49 -4.11 -34.91
CA LYS A 594 24.42 -4.95 -34.13
C LYS A 594 24.99 -4.15 -32.97
N LEU A 595 24.90 -4.69 -31.76
CA LEU A 595 25.49 -4.08 -30.58
C LEU A 595 27.02 -4.27 -30.57
N ASP A 596 27.50 -5.42 -31.01
CA ASP A 596 28.92 -5.73 -31.23
C ASP A 596 29.17 -5.93 -32.74
N PRO A 597 30.21 -5.31 -33.31
CA PRO A 597 30.59 -5.58 -34.70
C PRO A 597 30.93 -7.06 -34.85
N GLU A 598 30.57 -7.67 -35.96
CA GLU A 598 31.05 -9.00 -36.31
C GLU A 598 32.58 -8.97 -36.33
N SER A 599 33.18 -9.73 -35.45
CA SER A 599 34.59 -10.02 -35.61
C SER A 599 34.73 -10.92 -36.85
N ALA A 600 35.44 -10.43 -37.88
CA ALA A 600 35.78 -11.28 -39.01
C ALA A 600 36.76 -12.34 -38.51
N GLY A 601 36.28 -13.57 -38.27
CA GLY A 601 37.11 -14.70 -37.86
C GLY A 601 36.57 -15.49 -36.68
N PRO A 602 37.22 -16.58 -36.31
CA PRO A 602 36.82 -17.42 -35.19
C PRO A 602 37.00 -16.66 -33.88
N ARG A 603 36.13 -16.90 -32.91
CA ARG A 603 36.21 -16.30 -31.59
C ARG A 603 36.41 -17.37 -30.54
N LEU A 604 37.53 -17.27 -29.80
CA LEU A 604 37.81 -18.15 -28.69
C LEU A 604 36.94 -17.79 -27.50
N ILE A 605 36.11 -18.74 -27.04
CA ILE A 605 35.19 -18.57 -25.91
C ILE A 605 35.88 -19.01 -24.62
N PHE A 606 36.56 -20.17 -24.66
CA PHE A 606 37.31 -20.70 -23.51
C PHE A 606 38.55 -21.45 -23.96
N PRO A 607 39.69 -21.25 -23.29
CA PRO A 607 39.94 -20.33 -22.19
C PRO A 607 40.05 -18.86 -22.66
N PRO A 608 39.64 -17.87 -21.84
CA PRO A 608 39.90 -16.48 -22.16
C PRO A 608 41.41 -16.16 -22.08
N ASN A 609 41.83 -15.15 -22.82
CA ASN A 609 43.25 -14.74 -22.83
C ASN A 609 43.71 -14.28 -21.43
N GLY A 610 44.82 -14.84 -20.94
CA GLY A 610 45.33 -14.57 -19.60
C GLY A 610 44.76 -15.43 -18.49
N ALA A 611 43.84 -16.35 -18.77
CA ALA A 611 43.22 -17.20 -17.77
C ALA A 611 44.24 -18.12 -17.06
N ALA A 612 44.00 -18.34 -15.75
CA ALA A 612 44.65 -19.42 -14.99
C ALA A 612 43.59 -20.49 -14.71
N VAL A 613 43.80 -21.67 -15.26
CA VAL A 613 42.86 -22.81 -15.14
C VAL A 613 43.51 -23.88 -14.27
N GLN A 614 42.81 -24.30 -13.24
CA GLN A 614 43.21 -25.41 -12.38
C GLN A 614 42.58 -26.70 -12.92
N VAL A 615 43.42 -27.73 -13.08
CA VAL A 615 43.01 -29.06 -13.55
C VAL A 615 43.31 -30.10 -12.46
N GLU A 616 42.35 -31.00 -12.22
CA GLU A 616 42.48 -32.04 -11.17
C GLU A 616 43.63 -33.05 -11.46
N ALA A 617 43.88 -33.30 -12.72
CA ALA A 617 44.95 -34.21 -13.16
C ALA A 617 45.59 -33.76 -14.47
N LEU A 618 46.83 -34.11 -14.71
CA LEU A 618 47.56 -33.82 -15.92
C LEU A 618 47.80 -35.11 -16.72
N GLY A 619 47.98 -34.98 -18.04
CA GLY A 619 48.32 -36.06 -18.94
C GLY A 619 47.14 -36.88 -19.48
N PRO A 620 47.42 -38.03 -20.15
CA PRO A 620 46.42 -38.77 -20.95
C PRO A 620 45.25 -39.34 -20.16
N LYS A 621 45.40 -39.56 -18.85
CA LYS A 621 44.35 -40.11 -17.95
C LYS A 621 43.45 -39.04 -17.34
N SER A 622 43.71 -37.73 -17.61
CA SER A 622 42.89 -36.64 -17.10
C SER A 622 41.54 -36.57 -17.83
N SER A 623 40.51 -36.05 -17.19
CA SER A 623 39.23 -35.73 -17.81
C SER A 623 39.35 -34.73 -18.98
N GLY A 624 40.47 -33.98 -19.01
CA GLY A 624 40.76 -32.97 -20.01
C GLY A 624 40.05 -31.66 -19.80
N LEU A 625 40.53 -30.62 -20.46
CA LEU A 625 39.92 -29.29 -20.49
C LEU A 625 39.14 -29.12 -21.79
N VAL A 626 37.90 -28.75 -21.70
CA VAL A 626 37.08 -28.44 -22.88
C VAL A 626 37.44 -27.04 -23.37
N LEU A 627 38.07 -26.93 -24.54
CA LEU A 627 38.25 -25.67 -25.23
C LEU A 627 37.02 -25.37 -26.06
N ALA A 628 36.60 -24.10 -26.13
CA ALA A 628 35.40 -23.69 -26.85
C ALA A 628 35.65 -22.44 -27.70
N ALA A 629 35.17 -22.46 -28.93
CA ALA A 629 35.19 -21.31 -29.83
C ALA A 629 33.93 -21.26 -30.70
N GLN A 630 33.66 -20.08 -31.21
CA GLN A 630 32.58 -19.81 -32.17
C GLN A 630 33.20 -19.60 -33.55
N GLY A 631 32.66 -20.24 -34.54
CA GLY A 631 33.11 -20.18 -35.93
C GLY A 631 32.73 -21.46 -36.68
N GLU A 632 32.99 -21.49 -37.98
CA GLU A 632 32.74 -22.67 -38.84
C GLU A 632 34.05 -23.31 -39.24
N ALA A 633 34.08 -24.63 -39.36
CA ALA A 633 35.23 -25.41 -39.77
C ALA A 633 36.49 -25.10 -38.94
N LEU A 634 36.37 -25.21 -37.59
CA LEU A 634 37.43 -24.83 -36.67
C LEU A 634 38.53 -25.89 -36.53
N THR A 635 39.79 -25.47 -36.64
CA THR A 635 40.97 -26.29 -36.35
C THR A 635 41.68 -25.71 -35.12
N TRP A 636 42.04 -26.58 -34.20
CA TRP A 636 42.61 -26.17 -32.90
C TRP A 636 44.08 -26.50 -32.77
N TYR A 637 44.83 -25.56 -32.22
CA TYR A 637 46.26 -25.72 -31.96
C TYR A 637 46.59 -25.34 -30.49
N VAL A 638 47.50 -26.09 -29.86
CA VAL A 638 48.08 -25.74 -28.56
C VAL A 638 49.59 -25.70 -28.71
N ASN A 639 50.20 -24.55 -28.41
CA ASN A 639 51.63 -24.29 -28.63
C ASN A 639 52.10 -24.62 -30.06
N GLY A 640 51.24 -24.37 -31.06
CA GLY A 640 51.53 -24.63 -32.47
C GLY A 640 51.35 -26.10 -32.92
N ARG A 641 50.95 -27.00 -32.02
CA ARG A 641 50.60 -28.39 -32.39
C ARG A 641 49.08 -28.52 -32.53
N GLU A 642 48.66 -29.12 -33.63
CA GLU A 642 47.24 -29.41 -33.89
C GLU A 642 46.72 -30.42 -32.88
N LEU A 643 45.51 -30.17 -32.38
CA LEU A 643 44.78 -31.10 -31.53
C LEU A 643 44.03 -32.11 -32.41
N ALA A 644 44.45 -33.38 -32.35
CA ALA A 644 43.81 -34.49 -33.10
C ALA A 644 42.43 -34.92 -32.51
N SER A 645 41.82 -34.11 -31.70
CA SER A 645 40.50 -34.40 -31.09
C SER A 645 39.37 -33.98 -31.99
N ARG A 646 38.31 -34.82 -32.09
CA ARG A 646 37.14 -34.53 -32.89
C ARG A 646 36.39 -33.34 -32.31
N GLU A 647 36.22 -32.31 -33.11
CA GLU A 647 35.41 -31.15 -32.77
C GLU A 647 33.90 -31.51 -32.76
N VAL A 648 33.17 -31.05 -31.78
CA VAL A 648 31.71 -31.11 -31.71
C VAL A 648 31.20 -29.74 -31.39
N SER A 649 30.53 -29.08 -32.30
CA SER A 649 29.88 -27.77 -32.12
C SER A 649 30.83 -26.68 -31.56
N GLY A 650 32.00 -26.52 -32.14
CA GLY A 650 33.00 -25.52 -31.72
C GLY A 650 33.74 -25.88 -30.42
N ARG A 651 33.67 -27.12 -29.97
CA ARG A 651 34.34 -27.59 -28.74
C ARG A 651 35.26 -28.74 -29.01
N VAL A 652 36.44 -28.72 -28.30
CA VAL A 652 37.43 -29.79 -28.36
C VAL A 652 37.98 -30.07 -26.96
N VAL A 653 38.29 -31.33 -26.67
CA VAL A 653 38.89 -31.72 -25.39
C VAL A 653 40.42 -31.74 -25.53
N TRP A 654 41.09 -30.92 -24.72
CA TRP A 654 42.54 -30.90 -24.61
C TRP A 654 43.00 -31.43 -23.25
N ARG A 655 44.05 -32.26 -23.25
CA ARG A 655 44.64 -32.81 -22.03
C ARG A 655 46.05 -32.25 -21.86
N PRO A 656 46.28 -31.25 -21.00
CA PRO A 656 47.60 -30.70 -20.78
C PRO A 656 48.53 -31.72 -20.11
N ASP A 657 49.72 -31.86 -20.63
CA ASP A 657 50.72 -32.82 -20.14
C ASP A 657 51.43 -32.33 -18.85
N ALA A 658 51.53 -31.03 -18.67
CA ALA A 658 52.22 -30.41 -17.54
C ALA A 658 51.53 -29.10 -17.09
N ALA A 659 51.78 -28.66 -15.85
CA ALA A 659 51.45 -27.31 -15.43
C ALA A 659 52.40 -26.29 -16.14
N GLY A 660 51.87 -25.14 -16.57
CA GLY A 660 52.68 -24.16 -17.30
C GLY A 660 51.84 -23.19 -18.10
N PHE A 661 52.50 -22.44 -18.97
CA PHE A 661 51.86 -21.49 -19.88
C PHE A 661 51.67 -22.11 -21.25
N TYR A 662 50.50 -21.97 -21.80
CA TYR A 662 50.14 -22.50 -23.11
C TYR A 662 49.50 -21.40 -23.96
N ARG A 663 49.71 -21.52 -25.28
CA ARG A 663 49.02 -20.71 -26.29
C ARG A 663 48.01 -21.60 -26.99
N VAL A 664 46.75 -21.26 -26.82
CA VAL A 664 45.62 -21.91 -27.52
C VAL A 664 45.29 -21.04 -28.72
N THR A 665 45.27 -21.63 -29.90
CA THR A 665 44.93 -20.97 -31.18
C THR A 665 43.81 -21.75 -31.84
N VAL A 666 42.79 -21.06 -32.33
CA VAL A 666 41.75 -21.63 -33.17
C VAL A 666 41.77 -20.93 -34.54
N VAL A 667 41.65 -21.69 -35.60
CA VAL A 667 41.69 -21.23 -36.99
C VAL A 667 40.40 -21.70 -37.68
N ASP A 668 39.73 -20.84 -38.42
CA ASP A 668 38.55 -21.22 -39.24
C ASP A 668 38.94 -21.70 -40.63
N GLY A 669 37.93 -22.15 -41.39
CA GLY A 669 38.15 -22.66 -42.78
C GLY A 669 38.68 -21.64 -43.77
N GLU A 670 38.71 -20.33 -43.44
CA GLU A 670 39.26 -19.24 -44.22
C GLU A 670 40.67 -18.82 -43.76
N GLY A 671 41.22 -19.52 -42.75
CA GLY A 671 42.57 -19.25 -42.23
C GLY A 671 42.64 -18.09 -41.24
N ARG A 672 41.51 -17.52 -40.82
CA ARG A 672 41.48 -16.48 -39.78
C ARG A 672 41.66 -17.14 -38.42
N LYS A 673 42.36 -16.47 -37.50
CA LYS A 673 42.73 -17.06 -36.21
C LYS A 673 42.30 -16.22 -35.02
N ALA A 674 42.04 -16.90 -33.88
CA ALA A 674 41.95 -16.32 -32.55
C ALA A 674 42.90 -17.04 -31.61
N GLU A 675 43.54 -16.29 -30.69
CA GLU A 675 44.56 -16.83 -29.76
C GLU A 675 44.24 -16.42 -28.32
N ALA A 676 44.56 -17.33 -27.39
CA ALA A 676 44.59 -17.02 -25.96
C ALA A 676 45.86 -17.63 -25.29
N LYS A 677 46.46 -16.88 -24.40
CA LYS A 677 47.47 -17.38 -23.49
C LYS A 677 46.83 -17.85 -22.20
N VAL A 678 47.08 -19.07 -21.78
CA VAL A 678 46.49 -19.67 -20.59
C VAL A 678 47.55 -20.25 -19.68
N ARG A 679 47.38 -20.13 -18.39
CA ARG A 679 48.19 -20.78 -17.38
C ARG A 679 47.47 -21.99 -16.80
N ILE A 680 48.02 -23.17 -16.96
CA ILE A 680 47.50 -24.40 -16.35
C ILE A 680 48.19 -24.60 -15.00
N ARG A 681 47.42 -24.88 -13.97
CA ARG A 681 47.84 -25.24 -12.62
C ARG A 681 47.38 -26.66 -12.31
N ALA A 682 48.23 -27.49 -11.72
CA ALA A 682 47.82 -28.77 -11.15
C ALA A 682 47.09 -28.52 -9.84
N GLY A 683 45.97 -29.21 -9.62
CA GLY A 683 45.20 -29.17 -8.39
C GLY A 683 45.92 -29.89 -7.25
#